data_3926c3cbc722f77f6f6bdaee8b4c3770
#
_entry.id   3926c3cbc722f77f6f6bdaee8b4c3770
#
_cell.length_a   1.000
_cell.length_b   1.000
_cell.length_c   1.000
_cell.angle_alpha   90.00
_cell.angle_beta   90.00
_cell.angle_gamma   90.00
#
_symmetry.space_group_name_H-M   'P 1'
#
loop_
_entity.id
_entity.type
_entity.pdbx_description
1 polymer ?
#
loop_
_entity_poly.entity_id
_entity_poly.type
_entity_poly.pdbx_seq_one_letter_code
_entity_poly.pdbx_strand_id
1 'polypeptide(L)'
;MTQGHTMAPGRFKHFKTDMFGDGILLAGFDYSGKSVNVLNVESLTEWQEIVRLAEQSAAVNSVVLVSLKEGNFCAGADLEQMHDAQHRRSFHEMEQLVITTHRLFDAMGRSQKPFVAAVEGVCVGGGFELALACHARVASTHARTGFALPEVKLGILPGFGGTQRLPRVIGLPAALDMITTGRTIFPRQALRMGLIDGMVASIPSGARTLEDVRKEVLVQAAIAQAHNLCRTPVGPRPLRASQRILSAPVIRSLLCFYARRQVIKRVLHFYPAPLRAIEAIKGGMSVSILEGSLNVEKPLLMDLMAGPISTHLVGLFLAGERLKRNVATVPTSTTHIGVLGAGLMGSQIAGQLTEKGYEVALRDVSSDILAKAIGHIHAAQAAQVRKRIILPSDLRYRMMRIVPTTQIKDAGAASLVIEAVSETLDVKRAVLAEFESEARPDAIFATNTSSYTLADIAVKAVHPERCVGLHFFNPVAKMQLVEVVRAPFTSDRALAQACGLAKRLGKFPLVVNDGPGFLVNRILSRYLAEAMILVGEGIAIRRIDDVAKNFGMAVDSGHPMGPLELLDLIGLRVARHVLNSLAVLGARIESRDALLQALLPEGTAPLTFWASGKVNPQTAEAIARYCRTVPSAAPPPSDDVIHRRLLLPMVDEAVRCLHDHIVEEAWQVDFALIYGTGFPAFRGGLLAWARETLSPERITRELESLAAQYGKRFEPCSGLSNEGW
;
A
#
# COMPACT_ATOMS: atom_id res chain seq x y z
N MET A 1 6.00 42.09 -42.14
CA MET A 1 5.32 42.27 -40.83
C MET A 1 4.66 40.93 -40.51
N THR A 2 5.38 40.00 -39.92
CA THR A 2 4.86 38.72 -39.46
C THR A 2 4.32 38.95 -38.04
N GLN A 3 3.01 38.78 -37.88
CA GLN A 3 2.35 38.82 -36.58
C GLN A 3 2.95 37.71 -35.69
N GLY A 4 3.73 38.12 -34.68
CA GLY A 4 4.16 37.25 -33.63
C GLY A 4 2.94 36.77 -32.88
N HIS A 5 2.63 35.46 -32.97
CA HIS A 5 1.66 34.80 -32.11
C HIS A 5 2.25 34.76 -30.69
N THR A 6 2.07 35.83 -29.93
CA THR A 6 2.24 35.83 -28.50
C THR A 6 1.28 34.77 -27.92
N MET A 7 1.78 33.79 -27.18
CA MET A 7 0.93 32.88 -26.40
C MET A 7 0.17 33.74 -25.37
N ALA A 8 -1.12 33.99 -25.63
CA ALA A 8 -1.94 34.78 -24.74
C ALA A 8 -2.08 34.10 -23.38
N PRO A 9 -1.89 34.83 -22.26
CA PRO A 9 -2.16 34.30 -20.94
C PRO A 9 -3.63 33.84 -20.84
N GLY A 10 -3.88 32.66 -20.32
CA GLY A 10 -5.23 32.10 -20.11
C GLY A 10 -5.77 31.20 -21.23
N ARG A 11 -4.96 30.87 -22.23
CA ARG A 11 -5.36 29.98 -23.35
C ARG A 11 -5.62 28.53 -22.93
N PHE A 12 -4.93 28.01 -21.87
CA PHE A 12 -4.96 26.65 -21.41
C PHE A 12 -5.59 26.57 -20.03
N LYS A 13 -6.35 25.49 -19.77
CA LYS A 13 -7.03 25.22 -18.49
C LYS A 13 -6.06 24.64 -17.45
N HIS A 14 -5.18 23.73 -17.90
CA HIS A 14 -4.28 22.95 -17.06
C HIS A 14 -2.82 23.38 -17.14
N PHE A 15 -2.49 24.30 -18.04
CA PHE A 15 -1.15 24.83 -18.17
C PHE A 15 -1.15 26.35 -18.14
N LYS A 16 -0.11 26.93 -17.57
CA LYS A 16 0.21 28.35 -17.63
C LYS A 16 1.51 28.47 -18.40
N THR A 17 1.60 29.43 -19.34
CA THR A 17 2.79 29.63 -20.15
C THR A 17 3.29 31.03 -20.05
N ASP A 18 4.62 31.24 -20.00
CA ASP A 18 5.27 32.53 -20.01
C ASP A 18 6.60 32.46 -20.79
N MET A 19 6.98 33.55 -21.43
CA MET A 19 8.22 33.65 -22.18
C MET A 19 9.31 34.33 -21.35
N PHE A 20 10.47 33.69 -21.30
CA PHE A 20 11.67 34.29 -20.75
C PHE A 20 12.47 35.05 -21.84
N GLY A 21 13.18 36.11 -21.43
CA GLY A 21 13.87 37.02 -22.32
C GLY A 21 14.80 36.40 -23.38
N ASP A 22 15.30 35.20 -23.15
CA ASP A 22 16.24 34.50 -24.03
C ASP A 22 15.59 33.37 -24.86
N GLY A 23 14.28 33.48 -25.11
CA GLY A 23 13.55 32.49 -25.92
C GLY A 23 13.23 31.21 -25.21
N ILE A 24 13.18 31.20 -23.88
CA ILE A 24 12.76 30.05 -23.10
C ILE A 24 11.27 30.16 -22.81
N LEU A 25 10.50 29.13 -23.22
CA LEU A 25 9.12 28.95 -22.84
C LEU A 25 9.02 28.24 -21.52
N LEU A 26 8.54 28.93 -20.48
CA LEU A 26 8.22 28.32 -19.20
C LEU A 26 6.77 27.77 -19.23
N ALA A 27 6.59 26.48 -19.05
CA ALA A 27 5.29 25.80 -19.01
C ALA A 27 5.02 25.27 -17.60
N GLY A 28 4.12 25.93 -16.89
CA GLY A 28 3.68 25.56 -15.54
C GLY A 28 2.48 24.63 -15.59
N PHE A 29 2.64 23.39 -15.14
CA PHE A 29 1.57 22.40 -15.07
C PHE A 29 0.76 22.57 -13.78
N ASP A 30 -0.54 22.86 -13.92
CA ASP A 30 -1.51 23.06 -12.83
C ASP A 30 -2.85 22.44 -13.21
N TYR A 31 -2.99 21.14 -13.01
CA TYR A 31 -4.24 20.45 -13.35
C TYR A 31 -5.41 21.01 -12.52
N SER A 32 -6.33 21.69 -13.19
CA SER A 32 -7.46 22.39 -12.56
C SER A 32 -8.39 21.39 -11.84
N GLY A 33 -8.77 21.70 -10.61
CA GLY A 33 -9.74 20.92 -9.83
C GLY A 33 -9.19 19.69 -9.10
N LYS A 34 -7.90 19.33 -9.27
CA LYS A 34 -7.26 18.24 -8.49
C LYS A 34 -6.08 18.79 -7.67
N SER A 35 -5.82 18.18 -6.52
CA SER A 35 -4.66 18.52 -5.67
C SER A 35 -3.32 18.05 -6.24
N VAL A 36 -3.34 17.20 -7.26
CA VAL A 36 -2.18 16.64 -7.94
C VAL A 36 -2.31 16.82 -9.45
N ASN A 37 -1.19 16.91 -10.15
CA ASN A 37 -1.16 16.89 -11.61
C ASN A 37 -1.33 15.45 -12.10
N VAL A 38 -2.21 15.24 -13.07
CA VAL A 38 -2.46 13.96 -13.74
C VAL A 38 -2.47 14.12 -15.25
N LEU A 39 -2.11 13.07 -15.97
CA LEU A 39 -2.17 12.99 -17.42
C LEU A 39 -3.46 12.30 -17.85
N ASN A 40 -4.27 13.02 -18.59
CA ASN A 40 -5.48 12.51 -19.23
C ASN A 40 -5.65 13.14 -20.62
N VAL A 41 -6.74 12.86 -21.29
CA VAL A 41 -7.00 13.38 -22.64
C VAL A 41 -6.89 14.91 -22.70
N GLU A 42 -7.50 15.63 -21.73
CA GLU A 42 -7.50 17.10 -21.70
C GLU A 42 -6.08 17.67 -21.55
N SER A 43 -5.37 17.26 -20.50
CA SER A 43 -4.01 17.77 -20.22
C SER A 43 -2.98 17.37 -21.27
N LEU A 44 -3.12 16.18 -21.88
CA LEU A 44 -2.24 15.75 -22.97
C LEU A 44 -2.51 16.51 -24.27
N THR A 45 -3.78 16.85 -24.57
CA THR A 45 -4.16 17.69 -25.72
C THR A 45 -3.58 19.09 -25.58
N GLU A 46 -3.70 19.71 -24.39
CA GLU A 46 -3.09 21.02 -24.14
C GLU A 46 -1.55 20.95 -24.24
N TRP A 47 -0.94 19.91 -23.68
CA TRP A 47 0.51 19.73 -23.77
C TRP A 47 0.98 19.54 -25.22
N GLN A 48 0.25 18.77 -26.02
CA GLN A 48 0.53 18.59 -27.45
C GLN A 48 0.49 19.91 -28.18
N GLU A 49 -0.49 20.77 -27.90
CA GLU A 49 -0.61 22.09 -28.50
C GLU A 49 0.55 23.02 -28.08
N ILE A 50 0.98 22.97 -26.79
CA ILE A 50 2.14 23.74 -26.32
C ILE A 50 3.41 23.28 -27.04
N VAL A 51 3.63 21.96 -27.18
CA VAL A 51 4.78 21.43 -27.94
C VAL A 51 4.74 21.89 -29.39
N ARG A 52 3.59 21.79 -30.05
CA ARG A 52 3.41 22.26 -31.44
C ARG A 52 3.72 23.75 -31.62
N LEU A 53 3.20 24.60 -30.73
CA LEU A 53 3.45 26.03 -30.74
C LEU A 53 4.92 26.36 -30.47
N ALA A 54 5.55 25.64 -29.52
CA ALA A 54 6.98 25.79 -29.24
C ALA A 54 7.83 25.45 -30.48
N GLU A 55 7.51 24.36 -31.18
CA GLU A 55 8.23 23.95 -32.39
C GLU A 55 8.10 24.97 -33.53
N GLN A 56 6.90 25.54 -33.75
CA GLN A 56 6.61 26.46 -34.84
C GLN A 56 7.08 27.87 -34.58
N SER A 57 7.29 28.30 -33.34
CA SER A 57 7.66 29.65 -32.98
C SER A 57 9.17 29.90 -33.09
N ALA A 58 9.61 30.78 -33.95
CA ALA A 58 11.01 31.21 -34.02
C ALA A 58 11.50 31.91 -32.74
N ALA A 59 10.57 32.45 -31.93
CA ALA A 59 10.90 33.11 -30.66
C ALA A 59 11.21 32.11 -29.54
N VAL A 60 10.84 30.81 -29.67
CA VAL A 60 11.10 29.77 -28.66
C VAL A 60 12.37 28.99 -29.03
N ASN A 61 13.35 29.03 -28.18
CA ASN A 61 14.60 28.27 -28.30
C ASN A 61 14.59 26.97 -27.48
N SER A 62 13.87 26.96 -26.36
CA SER A 62 13.72 25.78 -25.48
C SER A 62 12.47 25.88 -24.62
N VAL A 63 12.08 24.77 -23.99
CA VAL A 63 10.93 24.66 -23.10
C VAL A 63 11.37 24.14 -21.72
N VAL A 64 10.97 24.83 -20.67
CA VAL A 64 11.12 24.35 -19.28
C VAL A 64 9.75 24.00 -18.73
N LEU A 65 9.56 22.73 -18.38
CA LEU A 65 8.33 22.20 -17.77
C LEU A 65 8.50 22.16 -16.25
N VAL A 66 7.59 22.80 -15.52
CA VAL A 66 7.56 22.83 -14.05
C VAL A 66 6.14 22.59 -13.54
N SER A 67 5.99 22.06 -12.35
CA SER A 67 4.69 21.98 -11.67
C SER A 67 4.42 23.23 -10.85
N LEU A 68 3.17 23.70 -10.86
CA LEU A 68 2.69 24.76 -9.96
C LEU A 68 2.07 24.19 -8.67
N LYS A 69 2.09 22.86 -8.48
CA LYS A 69 1.61 22.19 -7.27
C LYS A 69 2.79 21.81 -6.37
N GLU A 70 2.77 22.28 -5.13
CA GLU A 70 3.82 21.99 -4.16
C GLU A 70 3.91 20.49 -3.88
N GLY A 71 5.15 19.97 -3.91
CA GLY A 71 5.41 18.56 -3.61
C GLY A 71 4.81 17.53 -4.58
N ASN A 72 4.34 17.98 -5.75
CA ASN A 72 3.82 17.11 -6.80
C ASN A 72 4.21 17.61 -8.19
N PHE A 73 5.10 16.90 -8.88
CA PHE A 73 5.39 17.17 -10.29
C PHE A 73 4.25 16.63 -11.17
N CYS A 74 4.02 15.32 -11.13
CA CYS A 74 2.90 14.65 -11.77
C CYS A 74 2.73 13.23 -11.22
N ALA A 75 1.50 12.87 -10.87
CA ALA A 75 1.14 11.57 -10.28
C ALA A 75 0.91 10.46 -11.33
N GLY A 76 1.07 10.76 -12.62
CA GLY A 76 0.89 9.80 -13.71
C GLY A 76 -0.46 9.93 -14.43
N ALA A 77 -0.90 8.83 -15.04
CA ALA A 77 -2.18 8.76 -15.73
C ALA A 77 -3.37 8.89 -14.74
N ASP A 78 -4.50 9.39 -15.24
CA ASP A 78 -5.74 9.47 -14.46
C ASP A 78 -6.35 8.06 -14.29
N LEU A 79 -6.13 7.47 -13.12
CA LEU A 79 -6.57 6.11 -12.81
C LEU A 79 -8.10 5.99 -12.69
N GLU A 80 -8.83 7.09 -12.38
CA GLU A 80 -10.28 7.10 -12.36
C GLU A 80 -10.82 6.88 -13.77
N GLN A 81 -10.28 7.61 -14.77
CA GLN A 81 -10.65 7.40 -16.19
C GLN A 81 -10.28 5.98 -16.68
N MET A 82 -9.14 5.46 -16.26
CA MET A 82 -8.74 4.11 -16.64
C MET A 82 -9.69 3.06 -16.06
N HIS A 83 -10.07 3.20 -14.80
CA HIS A 83 -11.01 2.30 -14.11
C HIS A 83 -12.40 2.32 -14.76
N ASP A 84 -12.90 3.50 -15.08
CA ASP A 84 -14.17 3.67 -15.80
C ASP A 84 -14.13 3.01 -17.19
N ALA A 85 -13.03 3.17 -17.93
CA ALA A 85 -12.84 2.53 -19.23
C ALA A 85 -12.80 1.00 -19.12
N GLN A 86 -12.16 0.46 -18.07
CA GLN A 86 -12.13 -0.97 -17.77
C GLN A 86 -13.54 -1.52 -17.49
N HIS A 87 -14.35 -0.82 -16.67
CA HIS A 87 -15.73 -1.23 -16.38
C HIS A 87 -16.64 -1.16 -17.60
N ARG A 88 -16.51 -0.12 -18.43
CA ARG A 88 -17.27 0.04 -19.68
C ARG A 88 -16.73 -0.81 -20.81
N ARG A 89 -15.56 -1.47 -20.65
CA ARG A 89 -14.82 -2.19 -21.69
C ARG A 89 -14.53 -1.31 -22.92
N SER A 90 -14.31 -0.01 -22.72
CA SER A 90 -14.03 0.99 -23.75
C SER A 90 -12.52 1.14 -23.99
N PHE A 91 -11.87 0.07 -24.45
CA PHE A 91 -10.40 0.04 -24.61
C PHE A 91 -9.91 0.81 -25.82
N HIS A 92 -10.76 1.10 -26.82
CA HIS A 92 -10.36 1.81 -28.03
C HIS A 92 -9.88 3.25 -27.73
N GLU A 93 -10.60 3.99 -26.89
CA GLU A 93 -10.23 5.36 -26.50
C GLU A 93 -8.91 5.37 -25.74
N MET A 94 -8.70 4.39 -24.83
CA MET A 94 -7.46 4.25 -24.10
C MET A 94 -6.29 3.90 -25.03
N GLU A 95 -6.49 3.03 -26.02
CA GLU A 95 -5.47 2.69 -27.01
C GLU A 95 -5.07 3.93 -27.83
N GLN A 96 -6.02 4.75 -28.27
CA GLN A 96 -5.76 5.99 -29.00
C GLN A 96 -5.00 7.00 -28.15
N LEU A 97 -5.35 7.13 -26.86
CA LEU A 97 -4.62 7.96 -25.90
C LEU A 97 -3.16 7.51 -25.79
N VAL A 98 -2.92 6.21 -25.64
CA VAL A 98 -1.58 5.63 -25.56
C VAL A 98 -0.77 5.91 -26.85
N ILE A 99 -1.36 5.67 -28.02
CA ILE A 99 -0.71 5.94 -29.31
C ILE A 99 -0.33 7.41 -29.46
N THR A 100 -1.27 8.30 -29.17
CA THR A 100 -1.06 9.76 -29.28
C THR A 100 0.04 10.23 -28.32
N THR A 101 0.04 9.72 -27.07
CA THR A 101 1.05 10.05 -26.08
C THR A 101 2.45 9.54 -26.48
N HIS A 102 2.54 8.33 -27.02
CA HIS A 102 3.83 7.84 -27.55
C HIS A 102 4.40 8.72 -28.65
N ARG A 103 3.56 9.13 -29.60
CA ARG A 103 3.97 10.03 -30.71
C ARG A 103 4.40 11.39 -30.18
N LEU A 104 3.65 11.96 -29.23
CA LEU A 104 3.95 13.24 -28.59
C LEU A 104 5.31 13.18 -27.86
N PHE A 105 5.53 12.16 -27.04
CA PHE A 105 6.76 11.99 -26.27
C PHE A 105 7.98 11.67 -27.17
N ASP A 106 7.77 10.98 -28.29
CA ASP A 106 8.83 10.76 -29.28
C ASP A 106 9.17 12.07 -30.00
N ALA A 107 8.17 12.88 -30.38
CA ALA A 107 8.38 14.19 -31.00
C ALA A 107 9.18 15.11 -30.05
N MET A 108 8.84 15.18 -28.77
CA MET A 108 9.62 15.92 -27.77
C MET A 108 11.07 15.46 -27.72
N GLY A 109 11.30 14.15 -27.64
CA GLY A 109 12.66 13.58 -27.54
C GLY A 109 13.52 13.74 -28.81
N ARG A 110 12.90 14.02 -29.97
CA ARG A 110 13.57 14.30 -31.26
C ARG A 110 13.66 15.77 -31.60
N SER A 111 13.01 16.62 -30.81
CA SER A 111 13.01 18.06 -31.04
C SER A 111 14.43 18.62 -31.05
N GLN A 112 14.67 19.56 -31.95
CA GLN A 112 15.91 20.35 -31.94
C GLN A 112 15.88 21.44 -30.84
N LYS A 113 14.70 21.73 -30.30
CA LYS A 113 14.53 22.65 -29.17
C LYS A 113 14.54 21.85 -27.88
N PRO A 114 15.47 22.12 -26.95
CA PRO A 114 15.56 21.36 -25.71
C PRO A 114 14.31 21.47 -24.84
N PHE A 115 13.83 20.34 -24.34
CA PHE A 115 12.83 20.27 -23.27
C PHE A 115 13.53 19.89 -21.96
N VAL A 116 13.32 20.66 -20.90
CA VAL A 116 13.92 20.42 -19.58
C VAL A 116 12.81 20.28 -18.54
N ALA A 117 12.80 19.21 -17.78
CA ALA A 117 11.88 19.01 -16.65
C ALA A 117 12.50 19.53 -15.35
N ALA A 118 11.83 20.48 -14.70
CA ALA A 118 12.14 20.97 -13.36
C ALA A 118 11.25 20.23 -12.35
N VAL A 119 11.82 19.22 -11.68
CA VAL A 119 11.06 18.22 -10.90
C VAL A 119 11.14 18.51 -9.41
N GLU A 120 10.00 18.83 -8.80
CA GLU A 120 9.82 18.85 -7.35
C GLU A 120 8.63 18.01 -6.92
N GLY A 121 8.83 17.17 -5.89
CA GLY A 121 7.80 16.32 -5.37
C GLY A 121 7.61 15.01 -6.15
N VAL A 122 6.41 14.46 -6.07
CA VAL A 122 6.05 13.16 -6.64
C VAL A 122 6.11 13.22 -8.17
N CYS A 123 6.95 12.37 -8.77
CA CYS A 123 7.12 12.22 -10.21
C CYS A 123 7.05 10.71 -10.54
N VAL A 124 5.84 10.22 -10.83
CA VAL A 124 5.60 8.78 -10.94
C VAL A 124 4.75 8.43 -12.16
N GLY A 125 4.88 7.17 -12.61
CA GLY A 125 4.12 6.65 -13.74
C GLY A 125 4.26 7.50 -14.99
N GLY A 126 3.16 7.77 -15.68
CA GLY A 126 3.14 8.62 -16.88
C GLY A 126 3.78 10.00 -16.67
N GLY A 127 3.73 10.57 -15.44
CA GLY A 127 4.42 11.82 -15.12
C GLY A 127 5.95 11.67 -15.14
N PHE A 128 6.45 10.55 -14.72
CA PHE A 128 7.87 10.25 -14.85
C PHE A 128 8.24 9.91 -16.31
N GLU A 129 7.36 9.27 -17.06
CA GLU A 129 7.54 9.01 -18.48
C GLU A 129 7.59 10.31 -19.30
N LEU A 130 6.77 11.32 -18.94
CA LEU A 130 6.85 12.67 -19.48
C LEU A 130 8.21 13.32 -19.17
N ALA A 131 8.70 13.22 -17.93
CA ALA A 131 10.03 13.73 -17.57
C ALA A 131 11.16 12.97 -18.29
N LEU A 132 11.02 11.66 -18.56
CA LEU A 132 11.95 10.87 -19.36
C LEU A 132 11.96 11.25 -20.84
N ALA A 133 10.85 11.78 -21.36
CA ALA A 133 10.76 12.31 -22.72
C ALA A 133 11.48 13.65 -22.91
N CYS A 134 11.71 14.42 -21.83
CA CYS A 134 12.53 15.62 -21.83
C CYS A 134 14.01 15.29 -22.00
N HIS A 135 14.78 16.19 -22.62
CA HIS A 135 16.21 16.07 -22.87
C HIS A 135 17.02 16.08 -21.57
N ALA A 136 16.62 16.89 -20.60
CA ALA A 136 17.25 16.94 -19.28
C ALA A 136 16.19 17.05 -18.15
N ARG A 137 16.64 16.70 -16.94
CA ARG A 137 15.87 16.70 -15.69
C ARG A 137 16.70 17.31 -14.57
N VAL A 138 16.18 18.39 -13.98
CA VAL A 138 16.75 18.99 -12.77
C VAL A 138 15.77 18.74 -11.63
N ALA A 139 16.24 18.33 -10.46
CA ALA A 139 15.37 17.97 -9.33
C ALA A 139 15.70 18.78 -8.07
N SER A 140 14.69 19.07 -7.24
CA SER A 140 14.88 19.61 -5.91
C SER A 140 15.09 18.52 -4.87
N THR A 141 15.71 18.89 -3.72
CA THR A 141 15.84 17.98 -2.56
C THR A 141 14.60 17.98 -1.66
N HIS A 142 13.46 18.45 -2.12
CA HIS A 142 12.21 18.41 -1.37
C HIS A 142 11.92 16.97 -0.89
N ALA A 143 11.43 16.81 0.34
CA ALA A 143 11.24 15.50 1.00
C ALA A 143 10.34 14.53 0.22
N ARG A 144 9.41 15.07 -0.57
CA ARG A 144 8.49 14.28 -1.43
C ARG A 144 9.06 14.01 -2.82
N THR A 145 10.21 14.59 -3.21
CA THR A 145 10.76 14.40 -4.55
C THR A 145 11.22 12.96 -4.72
N GLY A 146 10.61 12.27 -5.69
CA GLY A 146 10.91 10.88 -5.96
C GLY A 146 10.43 10.44 -7.33
N PHE A 147 11.16 9.52 -7.95
CA PHE A 147 10.94 8.98 -9.28
C PHE A 147 10.59 7.50 -9.21
N ALA A 148 9.47 7.09 -9.78
CA ALA A 148 9.09 5.68 -9.84
C ALA A 148 8.22 5.35 -11.07
N LEU A 149 8.25 4.08 -11.48
CA LEU A 149 7.28 3.47 -12.40
C LEU A 149 6.54 2.38 -11.63
N PRO A 150 5.49 2.73 -10.87
CA PRO A 150 4.82 1.79 -9.97
C PRO A 150 3.72 0.98 -10.64
N GLU A 151 3.55 1.07 -11.96
CA GLU A 151 2.45 0.50 -12.74
C GLU A 151 2.26 -1.00 -12.53
N VAL A 152 3.36 -1.74 -12.31
CA VAL A 152 3.29 -3.19 -12.03
C VAL A 152 2.52 -3.52 -10.74
N LYS A 153 2.43 -2.57 -9.79
CA LYS A 153 1.61 -2.71 -8.57
C LYS A 153 0.13 -2.54 -8.84
N LEU A 154 -0.22 -1.96 -10.00
CA LEU A 154 -1.59 -1.81 -10.49
C LEU A 154 -1.96 -2.88 -11.53
N GLY A 155 -1.11 -3.91 -11.70
CA GLY A 155 -1.35 -4.98 -12.65
C GLY A 155 -1.13 -4.61 -14.11
N ILE A 156 -0.52 -3.46 -14.39
CA ILE A 156 -0.15 -2.99 -15.73
C ILE A 156 1.36 -2.73 -15.81
N LEU A 157 1.86 -2.40 -16.99
CA LEU A 157 3.23 -1.95 -17.19
C LEU A 157 3.25 -0.45 -17.55
N PRO A 158 4.41 0.26 -17.45
CA PRO A 158 4.54 1.64 -17.91
C PRO A 158 4.10 1.77 -19.36
N GLY A 159 3.17 2.70 -19.62
CA GLY A 159 2.42 2.73 -20.87
C GLY A 159 2.70 3.91 -21.79
N PHE A 160 3.61 4.83 -21.42
CA PHE A 160 3.98 6.00 -22.20
C PHE A 160 5.45 6.03 -22.61
N GLY A 161 6.06 4.82 -22.73
CA GLY A 161 7.43 4.62 -23.19
C GLY A 161 8.46 4.47 -22.09
N GLY A 162 8.03 4.27 -20.84
CA GLY A 162 8.93 4.09 -19.69
C GLY A 162 9.79 2.84 -19.82
N THR A 163 9.24 1.72 -20.34
CA THR A 163 9.99 0.50 -20.57
C THR A 163 11.06 0.67 -21.67
N GLN A 164 10.88 1.68 -22.54
CA GLN A 164 11.78 1.97 -23.64
C GLN A 164 12.85 3.02 -23.28
N ARG A 165 12.45 4.09 -22.58
CA ARG A 165 13.34 5.22 -22.25
C ARG A 165 14.23 4.92 -21.05
N LEU A 166 13.66 4.39 -19.95
CA LEU A 166 14.41 4.23 -18.71
C LEU A 166 15.68 3.37 -18.86
N PRO A 167 15.66 2.20 -19.56
CA PRO A 167 16.88 1.40 -19.78
C PRO A 167 17.96 2.14 -20.58
N ARG A 168 17.54 3.07 -21.46
CA ARG A 168 18.44 3.89 -22.27
C ARG A 168 19.02 5.09 -21.52
N VAL A 169 18.44 5.43 -20.36
CA VAL A 169 18.92 6.54 -19.51
C VAL A 169 19.83 6.01 -18.38
N ILE A 170 19.39 5.00 -17.63
CA ILE A 170 20.11 4.51 -16.43
C ILE A 170 20.75 3.12 -16.61
N GLY A 171 20.62 2.52 -17.77
CA GLY A 171 21.09 1.17 -18.06
C GLY A 171 20.12 0.07 -17.65
N LEU A 172 20.27 -1.10 -18.29
CA LEU A 172 19.31 -2.20 -18.20
C LEU A 172 19.10 -2.77 -16.79
N PRO A 173 20.14 -3.08 -15.97
CA PRO A 173 19.92 -3.70 -14.66
C PRO A 173 19.11 -2.80 -13.71
N ALA A 174 19.43 -1.50 -13.68
CA ALA A 174 18.74 -0.54 -12.83
C ALA A 174 17.28 -0.31 -13.28
N ALA A 175 17.06 -0.28 -14.60
CA ALA A 175 15.71 -0.13 -15.14
C ALA A 175 14.84 -1.37 -14.88
N LEU A 176 15.38 -2.58 -15.06
CA LEU A 176 14.69 -3.82 -14.71
C LEU A 176 14.25 -3.81 -13.24
N ASP A 177 15.16 -3.45 -12.32
CA ASP A 177 14.84 -3.40 -10.90
C ASP A 177 13.75 -2.33 -10.60
N MET A 178 13.89 -1.11 -11.12
CA MET A 178 12.89 -0.06 -10.90
C MET A 178 11.51 -0.43 -11.44
N ILE A 179 11.44 -0.95 -12.66
CA ILE A 179 10.16 -1.23 -13.33
C ILE A 179 9.48 -2.45 -12.72
N THR A 180 10.23 -3.55 -12.45
CA THR A 180 9.60 -4.78 -11.94
C THR A 180 9.22 -4.71 -10.47
N THR A 181 9.78 -3.75 -9.71
CA THR A 181 9.45 -3.56 -8.28
C THR A 181 8.57 -2.33 -8.03
N GLY A 182 8.53 -1.38 -8.96
CA GLY A 182 7.86 -0.10 -8.77
C GLY A 182 8.44 0.70 -7.59
N ARG A 183 9.74 0.56 -7.31
CA ARG A 183 10.39 1.27 -6.20
C ARG A 183 10.69 2.73 -6.55
N THR A 184 10.65 3.59 -5.55
CA THR A 184 10.97 5.00 -5.68
C THR A 184 12.47 5.25 -5.56
N ILE A 185 13.02 6.11 -6.42
CA ILE A 185 14.39 6.61 -6.40
C ILE A 185 14.37 8.07 -5.99
N PHE A 186 15.16 8.43 -4.96
CA PHE A 186 15.26 9.78 -4.44
C PHE A 186 16.37 10.59 -5.13
N PRO A 187 16.36 11.95 -5.09
CA PRO A 187 17.21 12.81 -5.92
C PRO A 187 18.71 12.50 -5.85
N ARG A 188 19.26 12.26 -4.65
CA ARG A 188 20.68 11.92 -4.48
C ARG A 188 21.06 10.61 -5.20
N GLN A 189 20.19 9.62 -5.17
CA GLN A 189 20.39 8.36 -5.88
C GLN A 189 20.16 8.55 -7.37
N ALA A 190 19.14 9.30 -7.77
CA ALA A 190 18.83 9.63 -9.16
C ALA A 190 20.01 10.32 -9.87
N LEU A 191 20.65 11.27 -9.19
CA LEU A 191 21.85 11.95 -9.72
C LEU A 191 23.02 10.97 -9.94
N ARG A 192 23.30 10.12 -8.95
CA ARG A 192 24.36 9.10 -9.06
C ARG A 192 24.12 8.09 -10.19
N MET A 193 22.87 7.74 -10.44
CA MET A 193 22.47 6.83 -11.51
C MET A 193 22.47 7.48 -12.89
N GLY A 194 22.56 8.81 -12.97
CA GLY A 194 22.43 9.59 -14.20
C GLY A 194 20.98 9.71 -14.67
N LEU A 195 20.03 9.52 -13.77
CA LEU A 195 18.62 9.73 -14.05
C LEU A 195 18.27 11.20 -14.17
N ILE A 196 18.89 12.05 -13.34
CA ILE A 196 18.77 13.52 -13.40
C ILE A 196 20.13 14.14 -13.70
N ASP A 197 20.10 15.35 -14.27
CA ASP A 197 21.27 16.09 -14.75
C ASP A 197 21.75 17.13 -13.73
N GLY A 198 20.86 17.53 -12.80
CA GLY A 198 21.17 18.47 -11.72
C GLY A 198 20.29 18.27 -10.51
N MET A 199 20.80 18.71 -9.36
CA MET A 199 20.06 18.66 -8.09
C MET A 199 20.29 19.96 -7.32
N VAL A 200 19.21 20.57 -6.83
CA VAL A 200 19.23 21.82 -6.06
C VAL A 200 18.51 21.65 -4.72
N ALA A 201 18.84 22.53 -3.77
CA ALA A 201 18.12 22.59 -2.50
C ALA A 201 16.66 23.01 -2.73
N SER A 202 15.72 22.39 -2.01
CA SER A 202 14.33 22.86 -1.97
C SER A 202 14.22 23.98 -0.93
N ILE A 203 13.59 25.08 -1.32
CA ILE A 203 13.18 26.15 -0.42
C ILE A 203 11.66 26.10 -0.40
N PRO A 204 11.00 25.84 0.76
CA PRO A 204 9.55 25.84 0.85
C PRO A 204 9.00 27.19 0.39
N SER A 205 8.12 27.19 -0.60
CA SER A 205 7.33 28.33 -1.04
C SER A 205 5.85 27.95 -0.93
N GLY A 206 5.00 28.90 -0.53
CA GLY A 206 3.55 28.67 -0.43
C GLY A 206 2.86 28.43 -1.78
N ALA A 207 1.62 28.87 -1.94
CA ALA A 207 0.87 28.76 -3.21
C ALA A 207 1.68 29.32 -4.39
N ARG A 208 1.82 28.52 -5.47
CA ARG A 208 2.76 28.77 -6.55
C ARG A 208 2.03 29.33 -7.75
N THR A 209 2.27 30.60 -8.04
CA THR A 209 2.00 31.18 -9.36
C THR A 209 3.17 30.92 -10.33
N LEU A 210 2.97 31.12 -11.60
CA LEU A 210 4.06 31.05 -12.59
C LEU A 210 5.18 32.07 -12.30
N GLU A 211 4.82 33.24 -11.77
CA GLU A 211 5.76 34.29 -11.38
C GLU A 211 6.60 33.89 -10.16
N ASP A 212 5.98 33.18 -9.19
CA ASP A 212 6.69 32.68 -7.99
C ASP A 212 7.71 31.61 -8.36
N VAL A 213 7.30 30.59 -9.10
CA VAL A 213 8.21 29.49 -9.49
C VAL A 213 9.34 29.98 -10.41
N ARG A 214 9.12 31.05 -11.19
CA ARG A 214 10.14 31.66 -12.01
C ARG A 214 11.37 32.09 -11.21
N LYS A 215 11.17 32.57 -10.00
CA LYS A 215 12.25 33.03 -9.09
C LYS A 215 12.93 31.90 -8.32
N GLU A 216 12.37 30.68 -8.36
CA GLU A 216 12.90 29.54 -7.61
C GLU A 216 14.23 29.01 -8.17
N VAL A 217 15.11 28.58 -7.26
CA VAL A 217 16.42 28.01 -7.59
C VAL A 217 16.28 26.80 -8.54
N LEU A 218 15.22 26.01 -8.39
CA LEU A 218 14.96 24.85 -9.25
C LEU A 218 14.72 25.30 -10.71
N VAL A 219 13.86 26.29 -10.92
CA VAL A 219 13.53 26.76 -12.27
C VAL A 219 14.72 27.49 -12.89
N GLN A 220 15.46 28.29 -12.11
CA GLN A 220 16.67 28.95 -12.59
C GLN A 220 17.75 27.93 -13.01
N ALA A 221 17.90 26.83 -12.26
CA ALA A 221 18.82 25.75 -12.64
C ALA A 221 18.36 25.00 -13.89
N ALA A 222 17.04 24.81 -14.07
CA ALA A 222 16.49 24.22 -15.28
C ALA A 222 16.66 25.13 -16.51
N ILE A 223 16.51 26.44 -16.35
CA ILE A 223 16.78 27.44 -17.37
C ILE A 223 18.27 27.42 -17.77
N ALA A 224 19.17 27.42 -16.80
CA ALA A 224 20.61 27.30 -17.07
C ALA A 224 20.95 26.01 -17.84
N GLN A 225 20.30 24.91 -17.49
CA GLN A 225 20.45 23.63 -18.21
C GLN A 225 19.89 23.73 -19.65
N ALA A 226 18.77 24.41 -19.86
CA ALA A 226 18.20 24.64 -21.18
C ALA A 226 19.16 25.47 -22.07
N HIS A 227 19.74 26.56 -21.54
CA HIS A 227 20.76 27.33 -22.25
C HIS A 227 21.98 26.50 -22.64
N ASN A 228 22.46 25.62 -21.74
CA ASN A 228 23.58 24.72 -22.04
C ASN A 228 23.25 23.79 -23.22
N LEU A 229 22.03 23.26 -23.26
CA LEU A 229 21.55 22.36 -24.31
C LEU A 229 21.35 23.09 -25.64
N CYS A 230 20.99 24.38 -25.65
CA CYS A 230 20.90 25.19 -26.88
C CYS A 230 22.27 25.40 -27.53
N ARG A 231 23.36 25.32 -26.78
CA ARG A 231 24.75 25.50 -27.27
C ARG A 231 25.40 24.20 -27.74
N THR A 232 24.79 23.08 -27.50
CA THR A 232 25.31 21.75 -27.83
C THR A 232 24.29 21.00 -28.66
N PRO A 233 24.72 20.11 -29.61
CA PRO A 233 23.77 19.32 -30.38
C PRO A 233 22.86 18.51 -29.41
N VAL A 234 21.55 18.67 -29.59
CA VAL A 234 20.55 17.94 -28.82
C VAL A 234 20.55 16.48 -29.28
N GLY A 235 20.84 15.57 -28.40
CA GLY A 235 20.86 14.16 -28.72
C GLY A 235 20.75 13.27 -27.47
N PRO A 236 20.45 11.98 -27.64
CA PRO A 236 20.33 11.06 -26.53
C PRO A 236 21.68 10.94 -25.82
N ARG A 237 21.65 11.03 -24.49
CA ARG A 237 22.81 10.90 -23.64
C ARG A 237 23.44 9.52 -23.84
N PRO A 238 24.74 9.41 -24.17
CA PRO A 238 25.36 8.11 -24.37
C PRO A 238 25.45 7.35 -23.05
N LEU A 239 25.02 6.08 -23.07
CA LEU A 239 25.24 5.16 -21.94
C LEU A 239 26.75 5.02 -21.65
N ARG A 240 27.11 4.88 -20.38
CA ARG A 240 28.48 4.55 -19.97
C ARG A 240 28.92 3.23 -20.59
N ALA A 241 30.22 3.05 -20.84
CA ALA A 241 30.76 1.85 -21.51
C ALA A 241 30.24 0.54 -20.84
N SER A 242 30.27 0.47 -19.52
CA SER A 242 29.74 -0.68 -18.77
C SER A 242 28.24 -0.93 -19.02
N GLN A 243 27.44 0.11 -19.12
CA GLN A 243 25.98 -0.01 -19.40
C GLN A 243 25.74 -0.45 -20.85
N ARG A 244 26.59 -0.02 -21.80
CA ARG A 244 26.52 -0.47 -23.20
C ARG A 244 26.79 -1.98 -23.30
N ILE A 245 27.81 -2.48 -22.61
CA ILE A 245 28.14 -3.90 -22.55
C ILE A 245 26.97 -4.71 -22.00
N LEU A 246 26.37 -4.24 -20.85
CA LEU A 246 25.22 -4.89 -20.22
C LEU A 246 23.94 -4.86 -21.07
N SER A 247 23.88 -3.99 -22.07
CA SER A 247 22.76 -3.89 -23.02
C SER A 247 22.95 -4.74 -24.29
N ALA A 248 24.12 -5.35 -24.48
CA ALA A 248 24.39 -6.23 -25.63
C ALA A 248 23.39 -7.41 -25.66
N PRO A 249 22.95 -7.88 -26.84
CA PRO A 249 21.83 -8.82 -27.00
C PRO A 249 21.92 -10.10 -26.15
N VAL A 250 23.11 -10.72 -26.08
CA VAL A 250 23.33 -11.95 -25.30
C VAL A 250 23.22 -11.65 -23.81
N ILE A 251 23.93 -10.62 -23.32
CA ILE A 251 23.96 -10.23 -21.90
C ILE A 251 22.58 -9.76 -21.47
N ARG A 252 21.89 -8.98 -22.32
CA ARG A 252 20.50 -8.57 -22.11
C ARG A 252 19.58 -9.76 -21.90
N SER A 253 19.70 -10.80 -22.73
CA SER A 253 18.87 -12.01 -22.61
C SER A 253 19.12 -12.73 -21.29
N LEU A 254 20.38 -12.82 -20.84
CA LEU A 254 20.74 -13.41 -19.55
C LEU A 254 20.20 -12.58 -18.35
N LEU A 255 20.33 -11.25 -18.41
CA LEU A 255 19.81 -10.36 -17.36
C LEU A 255 18.29 -10.42 -17.26
N CYS A 256 17.58 -10.43 -18.40
CA CYS A 256 16.15 -10.58 -18.43
C CYS A 256 15.69 -11.97 -17.92
N PHE A 257 16.43 -13.04 -18.26
CA PHE A 257 16.17 -14.37 -17.73
C PHE A 257 16.34 -14.41 -16.20
N TYR A 258 17.39 -13.82 -15.68
CA TYR A 258 17.63 -13.74 -14.24
C TYR A 258 16.54 -12.90 -13.54
N ALA A 259 16.20 -11.72 -14.07
CA ALA A 259 15.14 -10.87 -13.54
C ALA A 259 13.79 -11.62 -13.52
N ARG A 260 13.44 -12.33 -14.62
CA ARG A 260 12.24 -13.18 -14.68
C ARG A 260 12.22 -14.23 -13.56
N ARG A 261 13.35 -14.91 -13.33
CA ARG A 261 13.46 -15.92 -12.27
C ARG A 261 13.29 -15.31 -10.87
N GLN A 262 13.82 -14.09 -10.63
CA GLN A 262 13.63 -13.37 -9.37
C GLN A 262 12.18 -12.95 -9.16
N VAL A 263 11.52 -12.45 -10.21
CA VAL A 263 10.10 -12.09 -10.17
C VAL A 263 9.23 -13.31 -9.84
N ILE A 264 9.44 -14.43 -10.55
CA ILE A 264 8.68 -15.67 -10.32
C ILE A 264 8.85 -16.16 -8.88
N LYS A 265 10.07 -16.09 -8.31
CA LYS A 265 10.31 -16.46 -6.91
C LYS A 265 9.57 -15.58 -5.92
N ARG A 266 9.34 -14.31 -6.25
CA ARG A 266 8.71 -13.32 -5.36
C ARG A 266 7.18 -13.36 -5.43
N VAL A 267 6.61 -13.41 -6.64
CA VAL A 267 5.15 -13.27 -6.84
C VAL A 267 4.52 -14.52 -7.43
N LEU A 268 5.26 -15.62 -7.56
CA LEU A 268 4.87 -16.83 -8.28
C LEU A 268 4.40 -16.45 -9.70
N HIS A 269 3.28 -16.95 -10.15
CA HIS A 269 2.71 -16.61 -11.46
C HIS A 269 1.45 -15.74 -11.36
N PHE A 270 1.10 -15.28 -10.14
CA PHE A 270 -0.14 -14.57 -9.90
C PHE A 270 -0.18 -13.15 -10.45
N TYR A 271 0.98 -12.51 -10.62
CA TYR A 271 1.07 -11.13 -11.11
C TYR A 271 1.84 -11.08 -12.43
N PRO A 272 1.16 -11.05 -13.60
CA PRO A 272 1.81 -11.10 -14.91
C PRO A 272 2.54 -9.79 -15.26
N ALA A 273 2.13 -8.65 -14.73
CA ALA A 273 2.62 -7.34 -15.13
C ALA A 273 4.15 -7.18 -15.04
N PRO A 274 4.85 -7.58 -13.97
CA PRO A 274 6.32 -7.52 -13.93
C PRO A 274 6.99 -8.38 -15.00
N LEU A 275 6.40 -9.52 -15.37
CA LEU A 275 6.94 -10.41 -16.41
C LEU A 275 6.75 -9.82 -17.80
N ARG A 276 5.57 -9.23 -18.07
CA ARG A 276 5.28 -8.49 -19.31
C ARG A 276 6.14 -7.24 -19.45
N ALA A 277 6.45 -6.54 -18.35
CA ALA A 277 7.37 -5.42 -18.36
C ALA A 277 8.80 -5.84 -18.77
N ILE A 278 9.31 -7.00 -18.28
CA ILE A 278 10.59 -7.56 -18.74
C ILE A 278 10.55 -7.88 -20.24
N GLU A 279 9.46 -8.43 -20.73
CA GLU A 279 9.24 -8.73 -22.14
C GLU A 279 9.27 -7.45 -22.99
N ALA A 280 8.56 -6.39 -22.57
CA ALA A 280 8.54 -5.08 -23.23
C ALA A 280 9.94 -4.46 -23.31
N ILE A 281 10.71 -4.50 -22.21
CA ILE A 281 12.09 -4.02 -22.18
C ILE A 281 12.97 -4.82 -23.15
N LYS A 282 12.90 -6.16 -23.06
CA LYS A 282 13.75 -7.05 -23.88
C LYS A 282 13.52 -6.84 -25.38
N GLY A 283 12.25 -6.81 -25.81
CA GLY A 283 11.85 -6.65 -27.20
C GLY A 283 12.16 -5.26 -27.74
N GLY A 284 11.80 -4.23 -26.98
CA GLY A 284 11.92 -2.84 -27.44
C GLY A 284 13.34 -2.30 -27.49
N MET A 285 14.32 -2.89 -26.75
CA MET A 285 15.71 -2.43 -26.81
C MET A 285 16.44 -2.75 -28.14
N SER A 286 15.83 -3.52 -29.02
CA SER A 286 16.40 -3.87 -30.32
C SER A 286 15.96 -2.94 -31.46
N VAL A 287 14.98 -2.05 -31.20
CA VAL A 287 14.35 -1.17 -32.18
C VAL A 287 14.37 0.28 -31.68
N SER A 288 13.86 1.23 -32.48
CA SER A 288 13.71 2.61 -32.04
C SER A 288 12.77 2.72 -30.85
N ILE A 289 12.85 3.84 -30.09
CA ILE A 289 11.97 4.07 -28.95
C ILE A 289 10.50 4.02 -29.36
N LEU A 290 10.13 4.74 -30.43
CA LEU A 290 8.75 4.80 -30.92
C LEU A 290 8.26 3.43 -31.38
N GLU A 291 9.06 2.70 -32.13
CA GLU A 291 8.71 1.37 -32.61
C GLU A 291 8.54 0.39 -31.43
N GLY A 292 9.47 0.39 -30.46
CA GLY A 292 9.35 -0.42 -29.24
C GLY A 292 8.11 -0.06 -28.41
N SER A 293 7.80 1.24 -28.33
CA SER A 293 6.59 1.71 -27.62
C SER A 293 5.31 1.26 -28.30
N LEU A 294 5.19 1.43 -29.62
CA LEU A 294 3.96 1.11 -30.34
C LEU A 294 3.75 -0.38 -30.62
N ASN A 295 4.85 -1.09 -30.95
CA ASN A 295 4.76 -2.49 -31.42
C ASN A 295 5.06 -3.52 -30.36
N VAL A 296 5.69 -3.13 -29.23
CA VAL A 296 6.03 -4.06 -28.14
C VAL A 296 5.34 -3.67 -26.84
N GLU A 297 5.53 -2.44 -26.33
CA GLU A 297 5.00 -1.99 -25.05
C GLU A 297 3.47 -1.89 -25.07
N LYS A 298 2.90 -1.19 -26.07
CA LYS A 298 1.45 -0.96 -26.19
C LYS A 298 0.62 -2.25 -26.22
N PRO A 299 0.90 -3.26 -27.07
CA PRO A 299 0.11 -4.49 -27.08
C PRO A 299 0.11 -5.21 -25.73
N LEU A 300 1.26 -5.27 -25.05
CA LEU A 300 1.38 -5.90 -23.74
C LEU A 300 0.64 -5.10 -22.66
N LEU A 301 0.63 -3.76 -22.75
CA LEU A 301 -0.16 -2.90 -21.87
C LEU A 301 -1.66 -3.16 -22.05
N MET A 302 -2.14 -3.18 -23.29
CA MET A 302 -3.58 -3.38 -23.58
C MET A 302 -4.07 -4.75 -23.12
N ASP A 303 -3.25 -5.80 -23.30
CA ASP A 303 -3.54 -7.15 -22.79
C ASP A 303 -3.70 -7.16 -21.26
N LEU A 304 -2.80 -6.50 -20.54
CA LEU A 304 -2.86 -6.38 -19.08
C LEU A 304 -4.06 -5.54 -18.61
N MET A 305 -4.36 -4.44 -19.29
CA MET A 305 -5.49 -3.55 -18.95
C MET A 305 -6.85 -4.23 -19.15
N ALA A 306 -6.97 -5.10 -20.13
CA ALA A 306 -8.20 -5.86 -20.37
C ALA A 306 -8.41 -7.00 -19.37
N GLY A 307 -7.38 -7.36 -18.61
CA GLY A 307 -7.43 -8.45 -17.66
C GLY A 307 -8.04 -8.04 -16.29
N PRO A 308 -8.66 -8.99 -15.56
CA PRO A 308 -9.32 -8.71 -14.28
C PRO A 308 -8.33 -8.23 -13.20
N ILE A 309 -7.08 -8.70 -13.23
CA ILE A 309 -6.06 -8.35 -12.22
C ILE A 309 -5.82 -6.84 -12.19
N SER A 310 -5.73 -6.20 -13.35
CA SER A 310 -5.56 -4.74 -13.44
C SER A 310 -6.78 -4.02 -12.87
N THR A 311 -8.00 -4.45 -13.23
CA THR A 311 -9.25 -3.87 -12.72
C THR A 311 -9.30 -3.94 -11.18
N HIS A 312 -8.98 -5.11 -10.62
CA HIS A 312 -8.95 -5.30 -9.17
C HIS A 312 -7.93 -4.41 -8.48
N LEU A 313 -6.69 -4.38 -8.98
CA LEU A 313 -5.62 -3.61 -8.34
C LEU A 313 -5.81 -2.08 -8.46
N VAL A 314 -6.36 -1.62 -9.58
CA VAL A 314 -6.72 -0.20 -9.76
C VAL A 314 -7.90 0.16 -8.85
N GLY A 315 -8.94 -0.65 -8.80
CA GLY A 315 -10.08 -0.47 -7.89
C GLY A 315 -9.62 -0.41 -6.42
N LEU A 316 -8.74 -1.33 -6.02
CA LEU A 316 -8.14 -1.34 -4.68
C LEU A 316 -7.34 -0.06 -4.37
N PHE A 317 -6.55 0.43 -5.32
CA PHE A 317 -5.83 1.68 -5.18
C PHE A 317 -6.78 2.87 -5.00
N LEU A 318 -7.83 2.97 -5.83
CA LEU A 318 -8.83 4.03 -5.74
C LEU A 318 -9.63 3.97 -4.43
N ALA A 319 -9.97 2.76 -3.95
CA ALA A 319 -10.58 2.57 -2.64
C ALA A 319 -9.70 3.10 -1.50
N GLY A 320 -8.38 2.83 -1.55
CA GLY A 320 -7.43 3.36 -0.59
C GLY A 320 -7.33 4.90 -0.61
N GLU A 321 -7.38 5.51 -1.78
CA GLU A 321 -7.40 6.98 -1.91
C GLU A 321 -8.76 7.56 -1.42
N ARG A 322 -9.89 6.85 -1.67
CA ARG A 322 -11.21 7.21 -1.11
C ARG A 322 -11.19 7.23 0.41
N LEU A 323 -10.63 6.20 1.05
CA LEU A 323 -10.48 6.16 2.52
C LEU A 323 -9.67 7.34 3.05
N LYS A 324 -8.59 7.73 2.39
CA LYS A 324 -7.78 8.88 2.82
C LYS A 324 -8.48 10.23 2.60
N ARG A 325 -9.33 10.36 1.56
CA ARG A 325 -10.06 11.61 1.26
C ARG A 325 -11.22 11.85 2.23
N ASN A 326 -11.98 10.80 2.55
CA ASN A 326 -13.20 10.88 3.35
C ASN A 326 -12.95 11.12 4.84
N VAL A 327 -11.72 11.08 5.28
CA VAL A 327 -11.36 11.42 6.67
C VAL A 327 -11.42 12.93 6.84
N ALA A 328 -12.41 13.40 7.61
CA ALA A 328 -12.43 14.78 8.09
C ALA A 328 -11.12 15.07 8.84
N THR A 329 -10.29 15.92 8.28
CA THR A 329 -9.07 16.36 8.95
C THR A 329 -9.46 17.42 9.95
N VAL A 330 -9.65 17.04 11.20
CA VAL A 330 -9.62 18.02 12.28
C VAL A 330 -8.18 18.54 12.34
N PRO A 331 -7.95 19.86 12.23
CA PRO A 331 -6.62 20.43 12.42
C PRO A 331 -6.21 20.11 13.86
N THR A 332 -5.41 19.10 14.04
CA THR A 332 -4.81 18.79 15.33
C THR A 332 -3.39 19.35 15.31
N SER A 333 -3.18 20.41 16.05
CA SER A 333 -1.84 20.89 16.49
C SER A 333 -1.14 19.86 17.39
N THR A 334 -1.70 18.66 17.53
CA THR A 334 -1.23 17.63 18.44
C THR A 334 0.08 17.06 17.94
N THR A 335 1.12 17.40 18.65
CA THR A 335 2.47 16.82 18.51
C THR A 335 2.74 15.73 19.54
N HIS A 336 1.92 15.66 20.60
CA HIS A 336 2.05 14.76 21.75
C HIS A 336 1.01 13.65 21.71
N ILE A 337 1.43 12.39 21.82
CA ILE A 337 0.59 11.20 21.91
C ILE A 337 1.00 10.37 23.12
N GLY A 338 0.02 9.96 23.93
CA GLY A 338 0.26 8.99 25.00
C GLY A 338 0.13 7.55 24.45
N VAL A 339 0.96 6.64 24.93
CA VAL A 339 0.84 5.21 24.68
C VAL A 339 0.89 4.46 26.01
N LEU A 340 -0.18 3.78 26.36
CA LEU A 340 -0.32 2.97 27.58
C LEU A 340 -0.05 1.51 27.28
N GLY A 341 0.98 0.94 27.89
CA GLY A 341 1.50 -0.38 27.60
C GLY A 341 2.71 -0.33 26.65
N ALA A 342 3.85 -0.79 27.14
CA ALA A 342 5.11 -0.87 26.39
C ALA A 342 5.44 -2.29 25.92
N GLY A 343 4.41 -3.13 25.77
CA GLY A 343 4.53 -4.46 25.19
C GLY A 343 4.85 -4.43 23.69
N LEU A 344 4.61 -5.57 23.01
CA LEU A 344 4.91 -5.73 21.58
C LEU A 344 4.21 -4.65 20.72
N MET A 345 2.90 -4.47 20.88
CA MET A 345 2.14 -3.52 20.06
C MET A 345 2.46 -2.08 20.44
N GLY A 346 2.45 -1.73 21.74
CA GLY A 346 2.71 -0.38 22.19
C GLY A 346 4.10 0.13 21.80
N SER A 347 5.14 -0.70 21.89
CA SER A 347 6.48 -0.34 21.41
C SER A 347 6.55 -0.09 19.90
N GLN A 348 5.87 -0.91 19.09
CA GLN A 348 5.80 -0.70 17.64
C GLN A 348 5.01 0.55 17.27
N ILE A 349 3.88 0.83 17.94
CA ILE A 349 3.07 2.04 17.75
C ILE A 349 3.90 3.28 18.13
N ALA A 350 4.57 3.28 19.29
CA ALA A 350 5.44 4.36 19.72
C ALA A 350 6.58 4.63 18.72
N GLY A 351 7.23 3.57 18.22
CA GLY A 351 8.25 3.67 17.18
C GLY A 351 7.72 4.30 15.89
N GLN A 352 6.55 3.90 15.43
CA GLN A 352 5.90 4.44 14.22
C GLN A 352 5.51 5.92 14.40
N LEU A 353 5.02 6.31 15.58
CA LEU A 353 4.69 7.70 15.91
C LEU A 353 5.93 8.59 15.83
N THR A 354 7.06 8.17 16.41
CA THR A 354 8.30 8.97 16.39
C THR A 354 8.90 9.09 14.98
N GLU A 355 8.72 8.09 14.12
CA GLU A 355 9.07 8.18 12.69
C GLU A 355 8.30 9.28 11.95
N LYS A 356 7.09 9.58 12.41
CA LYS A 356 6.23 10.65 11.86
C LYS A 356 6.36 11.98 12.59
N GLY A 357 7.30 12.07 13.54
CA GLY A 357 7.65 13.32 14.21
C GLY A 357 6.82 13.62 15.46
N TYR A 358 6.04 12.67 15.97
CA TYR A 358 5.33 12.83 17.24
C TYR A 358 6.26 12.67 18.44
N GLU A 359 5.97 13.40 19.50
CA GLU A 359 6.49 13.15 20.85
C GLU A 359 5.58 12.14 21.54
N VAL A 360 6.16 11.13 22.16
CA VAL A 360 5.44 9.98 22.70
C VAL A 360 5.74 9.79 24.16
N ALA A 361 4.73 9.98 25.01
CA ALA A 361 4.80 9.53 26.40
C ALA A 361 4.46 8.02 26.42
N LEU A 362 5.50 7.18 26.56
CA LEU A 362 5.35 5.72 26.61
C LEU A 362 5.27 5.27 28.06
N ARG A 363 4.08 4.85 28.50
CA ARG A 363 3.81 4.43 29.87
C ARG A 363 3.73 2.91 29.99
N ASP A 364 4.36 2.36 31.03
CA ASP A 364 4.11 1.00 31.50
C ASP A 364 4.24 0.97 33.03
N VAL A 365 3.72 -0.09 33.67
CA VAL A 365 3.83 -0.27 35.12
C VAL A 365 5.24 -0.65 35.56
N SER A 366 6.10 -1.11 34.66
CA SER A 366 7.46 -1.61 34.93
C SER A 366 8.50 -0.86 34.10
N SER A 367 9.51 -0.30 34.79
CA SER A 367 10.69 0.30 34.16
C SER A 367 11.49 -0.71 33.32
N ASP A 368 11.50 -1.99 33.68
CA ASP A 368 12.19 -3.03 32.90
C ASP A 368 11.50 -3.29 31.56
N ILE A 369 10.15 -3.26 31.53
CA ILE A 369 9.38 -3.37 30.30
C ILE A 369 9.66 -2.15 29.41
N LEU A 370 9.68 -0.95 29.98
CA LEU A 370 10.02 0.30 29.27
C LEU A 370 11.43 0.23 28.66
N ALA A 371 12.42 -0.21 29.44
CA ALA A 371 13.79 -0.34 28.95
C ALA A 371 13.89 -1.34 27.77
N LYS A 372 13.22 -2.48 27.85
CA LYS A 372 13.13 -3.44 26.74
C LYS A 372 12.46 -2.87 25.52
N ALA A 373 11.34 -2.13 25.68
CA ALA A 373 10.62 -1.49 24.60
C ALA A 373 11.49 -0.46 23.86
N ILE A 374 12.19 0.41 24.60
CA ILE A 374 13.14 1.39 24.03
C ILE A 374 14.26 0.68 23.27
N GLY A 375 14.80 -0.41 23.83
CA GLY A 375 15.80 -1.24 23.16
C GLY A 375 15.30 -1.81 21.83
N HIS A 376 14.06 -2.31 21.78
CA HIS A 376 13.43 -2.82 20.55
C HIS A 376 13.21 -1.72 19.52
N ILE A 377 12.68 -0.55 19.91
CA ILE A 377 12.48 0.61 19.02
C ILE A 377 13.82 1.05 18.44
N HIS A 378 14.84 1.20 19.30
CA HIS A 378 16.20 1.57 18.85
C HIS A 378 16.75 0.57 17.84
N ALA A 379 16.68 -0.75 18.13
CA ALA A 379 17.17 -1.80 17.25
C ALA A 379 16.49 -1.77 15.87
N ALA A 380 15.16 -1.57 15.82
CA ALA A 380 14.40 -1.47 14.59
C ALA A 380 14.83 -0.26 13.74
N GLN A 381 14.99 0.91 14.37
CA GLN A 381 15.42 2.13 13.66
C GLN A 381 16.92 2.09 13.29
N ALA A 382 17.78 1.50 14.11
CA ALA A 382 19.19 1.26 13.78
C ALA A 382 19.34 0.34 12.56
N ALA A 383 18.43 -0.61 12.37
CA ALA A 383 18.39 -1.42 11.15
C ALA A 383 18.10 -0.58 9.89
N GLN A 384 17.29 0.50 10.00
CA GLN A 384 17.06 1.44 8.88
C GLN A 384 18.34 2.25 8.59
N VAL A 385 19.11 2.64 9.60
CA VAL A 385 20.42 3.31 9.42
C VAL A 385 21.40 2.37 8.68
N ARG A 386 21.51 1.10 9.10
CA ARG A 386 22.35 0.11 8.41
C ARG A 386 21.97 -0.08 6.95
N LYS A 387 20.67 -0.03 6.64
CA LYS A 387 20.15 -0.07 5.26
C LYS A 387 20.26 1.27 4.51
N ARG A 388 20.81 2.31 5.14
CA ARG A 388 20.94 3.68 4.60
C ARG A 388 19.60 4.31 4.18
N ILE A 389 18.52 3.95 4.87
CA ILE A 389 17.18 4.52 4.69
C ILE A 389 17.09 5.86 5.42
N ILE A 390 17.67 5.95 6.63
CA ILE A 390 17.75 7.16 7.45
C ILE A 390 19.20 7.44 7.86
N LEU A 391 19.48 8.67 8.31
CA LEU A 391 20.78 9.06 8.85
C LEU A 391 20.91 8.70 10.34
N PRO A 392 22.14 8.57 10.87
CA PRO A 392 22.34 8.40 12.33
C PRO A 392 21.77 9.55 13.17
N SER A 393 21.76 10.77 12.63
CA SER A 393 21.11 11.94 13.26
C SER A 393 19.61 11.76 13.41
N ASP A 394 18.94 11.17 12.38
CA ASP A 394 17.50 10.93 12.41
C ASP A 394 17.15 9.91 13.49
N LEU A 395 17.94 8.85 13.63
CA LEU A 395 17.78 7.88 14.72
C LEU A 395 17.81 8.56 16.08
N ARG A 396 18.83 9.39 16.35
CA ARG A 396 18.95 10.11 17.62
C ARG A 396 17.74 11.01 17.87
N TYR A 397 17.36 11.78 16.86
CA TYR A 397 16.21 12.69 16.95
C TYR A 397 14.90 11.97 17.22
N ARG A 398 14.66 10.81 16.60
CA ARG A 398 13.47 10.00 16.84
C ARG A 398 13.46 9.40 18.25
N MET A 399 14.61 8.92 18.74
CA MET A 399 14.71 8.36 20.10
C MET A 399 14.50 9.42 21.18
N MET A 400 14.95 10.66 20.96
CA MET A 400 14.72 11.78 21.90
C MET A 400 13.24 12.18 22.04
N ARG A 401 12.37 11.75 21.12
CA ARG A 401 10.93 12.00 21.16
C ARG A 401 10.16 11.00 22.00
N ILE A 402 10.81 10.00 22.59
CA ILE A 402 10.18 9.02 23.49
C ILE A 402 10.48 9.43 24.93
N VAL A 403 9.42 9.69 25.69
CA VAL A 403 9.47 9.93 27.12
C VAL A 403 8.92 8.70 27.83
N PRO A 404 9.78 7.82 28.38
CA PRO A 404 9.31 6.67 29.15
C PRO A 404 8.84 7.13 30.53
N THR A 405 7.71 6.60 30.98
CA THR A 405 7.14 6.94 32.29
C THR A 405 6.38 5.77 32.89
N THR A 406 6.33 5.72 34.23
CA THR A 406 5.44 4.81 34.96
C THR A 406 4.15 5.51 35.40
N GLN A 407 4.06 6.84 35.23
CA GLN A 407 2.92 7.63 35.67
C GLN A 407 1.92 7.86 34.52
N ILE A 408 0.66 7.59 34.74
CA ILE A 408 -0.37 7.75 33.70
C ILE A 408 -0.63 9.23 33.38
N LYS A 409 -0.49 10.13 34.34
CA LYS A 409 -0.67 11.57 34.16
C LYS A 409 0.23 12.16 33.07
N ASP A 410 1.44 11.62 32.89
CA ASP A 410 2.35 12.08 31.85
C ASP A 410 1.85 11.73 30.45
N ALA A 411 1.22 10.56 30.29
CA ALA A 411 0.56 10.16 29.06
C ALA A 411 -0.80 10.88 28.89
N GLY A 412 -1.54 11.09 29.99
CA GLY A 412 -2.84 11.77 30.00
C GLY A 412 -2.78 13.25 29.65
N ALA A 413 -1.61 13.88 29.67
CA ALA A 413 -1.38 15.24 29.16
C ALA A 413 -1.57 15.36 27.64
N ALA A 414 -1.51 14.25 26.89
CA ALA A 414 -1.75 14.20 25.45
C ALA A 414 -3.25 14.35 25.12
N SER A 415 -3.55 14.92 23.94
CA SER A 415 -4.95 15.03 23.46
C SER A 415 -5.51 13.72 22.91
N LEU A 416 -4.66 12.73 22.63
CA LEU A 416 -5.02 11.38 22.24
C LEU A 416 -4.06 10.39 22.91
N VAL A 417 -4.64 9.37 23.52
CA VAL A 417 -3.90 8.31 24.21
C VAL A 417 -4.28 6.97 23.60
N ILE A 418 -3.28 6.16 23.24
CA ILE A 418 -3.47 4.82 22.66
C ILE A 418 -3.21 3.79 23.75
N GLU A 419 -4.22 3.00 24.10
CA GLU A 419 -4.12 1.90 25.02
C GLU A 419 -3.70 0.61 24.26
N ALA A 420 -2.59 0.02 24.68
CA ALA A 420 -2.03 -1.21 24.16
C ALA A 420 -1.48 -2.10 25.29
N VAL A 421 -2.20 -2.17 26.41
CA VAL A 421 -1.88 -3.03 27.57
C VAL A 421 -2.25 -4.50 27.29
N SER A 422 -2.07 -5.38 28.28
CA SER A 422 -2.44 -6.81 28.15
C SER A 422 -3.90 -6.98 27.74
N GLU A 423 -4.16 -8.01 26.95
CA GLU A 423 -5.51 -8.31 26.41
C GLU A 423 -6.36 -9.02 27.49
N THR A 424 -6.64 -8.28 28.58
CA THR A 424 -7.46 -8.69 29.71
C THR A 424 -8.47 -7.58 30.01
N LEU A 425 -9.77 -7.90 29.99
CA LEU A 425 -10.83 -6.92 30.06
C LEU A 425 -10.77 -6.05 31.35
N ASP A 426 -10.53 -6.69 32.49
CA ASP A 426 -10.45 -5.97 33.77
C ASP A 426 -9.24 -5.02 33.81
N VAL A 427 -8.12 -5.38 33.21
CA VAL A 427 -6.94 -4.49 33.12
C VAL A 427 -7.27 -3.28 32.22
N LYS A 428 -7.94 -3.49 31.08
CA LYS A 428 -8.33 -2.41 30.18
C LYS A 428 -9.31 -1.44 30.84
N ARG A 429 -10.29 -1.98 31.57
CA ARG A 429 -11.26 -1.17 32.38
C ARG A 429 -10.57 -0.37 33.47
N ALA A 430 -9.63 -0.98 34.19
CA ALA A 430 -8.86 -0.29 35.24
C ALA A 430 -8.00 0.84 34.65
N VAL A 431 -7.35 0.60 33.52
CA VAL A 431 -6.53 1.60 32.81
C VAL A 431 -7.40 2.73 32.28
N LEU A 432 -8.61 2.45 31.77
CA LEU A 432 -9.56 3.48 31.34
C LEU A 432 -9.98 4.37 32.54
N ALA A 433 -10.33 3.75 33.67
CA ALA A 433 -10.72 4.50 34.86
C ALA A 433 -9.55 5.35 35.41
N GLU A 434 -8.32 4.82 35.45
CA GLU A 434 -7.12 5.57 35.82
C GLU A 434 -6.86 6.73 34.84
N PHE A 435 -7.03 6.50 33.53
CA PHE A 435 -6.92 7.55 32.51
C PHE A 435 -7.95 8.67 32.72
N GLU A 436 -9.22 8.33 32.95
CA GLU A 436 -10.27 9.34 33.14
C GLU A 436 -10.05 10.22 34.36
N SER A 437 -9.40 9.70 35.41
CA SER A 437 -9.08 10.49 36.63
C SER A 437 -7.91 11.47 36.45
N GLU A 438 -6.99 11.20 35.55
CA GLU A 438 -5.73 11.93 35.43
C GLU A 438 -5.57 12.69 34.08
N ALA A 439 -6.39 12.33 33.09
CA ALA A 439 -6.27 12.92 31.76
C ALA A 439 -6.93 14.29 31.66
N ARG A 440 -6.45 15.08 30.72
CA ARG A 440 -7.08 16.35 30.37
C ARG A 440 -8.54 16.14 29.93
N PRO A 441 -9.44 17.11 30.17
CA PRO A 441 -10.88 16.92 29.93
C PRO A 441 -11.29 16.66 28.49
N ASP A 442 -10.42 16.97 27.51
CA ASP A 442 -10.68 16.80 26.09
C ASP A 442 -9.88 15.65 25.46
N ALA A 443 -9.13 14.89 26.28
CA ALA A 443 -8.34 13.75 25.80
C ALA A 443 -9.21 12.61 25.28
N ILE A 444 -8.77 11.98 24.18
CA ILE A 444 -9.42 10.82 23.58
C ILE A 444 -8.68 9.56 24.03
N PHE A 445 -9.44 8.56 24.43
CA PHE A 445 -8.98 7.21 24.71
C PHE A 445 -9.18 6.31 23.50
N ALA A 446 -8.09 5.86 22.88
CA ALA A 446 -8.11 4.95 21.73
C ALA A 446 -7.59 3.58 22.14
N THR A 447 -8.42 2.54 22.20
CA THR A 447 -7.98 1.20 22.56
C THR A 447 -7.51 0.42 21.31
N ASN A 448 -6.36 -0.28 21.44
CA ASN A 448 -5.84 -1.17 20.40
C ASN A 448 -6.29 -2.64 20.64
N THR A 449 -7.36 -2.87 21.37
CA THR A 449 -7.88 -4.23 21.60
C THR A 449 -8.13 -4.95 20.27
N SER A 450 -7.93 -6.25 20.26
CA SER A 450 -8.18 -7.12 19.11
C SER A 450 -9.41 -8.01 19.27
N SER A 451 -9.96 -8.09 20.48
CA SER A 451 -10.92 -9.14 20.87
C SER A 451 -12.18 -8.60 21.52
N TYR A 452 -12.03 -7.61 22.41
CA TYR A 452 -13.14 -7.08 23.18
C TYR A 452 -13.85 -5.97 22.41
N THR A 453 -15.17 -5.87 22.60
CA THR A 453 -15.92 -4.73 22.07
C THR A 453 -15.56 -3.46 22.83
N LEU A 454 -15.66 -2.33 22.15
CA LEU A 454 -15.47 -1.04 22.80
C LEU A 454 -16.54 -0.82 23.90
N ALA A 455 -17.74 -1.34 23.68
CA ALA A 455 -18.82 -1.33 24.68
C ALA A 455 -18.46 -2.09 25.96
N ASP A 456 -17.80 -3.26 25.85
CA ASP A 456 -17.35 -4.00 27.03
C ASP A 456 -16.29 -3.26 27.84
N ILE A 457 -15.37 -2.57 27.15
CA ILE A 457 -14.31 -1.81 27.81
C ILE A 457 -14.88 -0.57 28.49
N ALA A 458 -15.76 0.17 27.81
CA ALA A 458 -16.30 1.45 28.25
C ALA A 458 -17.53 1.33 29.16
N VAL A 459 -17.93 0.12 29.57
CA VAL A 459 -19.18 -0.12 30.34
C VAL A 459 -19.30 0.71 31.64
N LYS A 460 -18.17 1.10 32.22
CA LYS A 460 -18.11 1.96 33.43
C LYS A 460 -17.41 3.29 33.17
N ALA A 461 -17.19 3.67 31.91
CA ALA A 461 -16.56 4.93 31.55
C ALA A 461 -17.45 6.10 32.00
N VAL A 462 -16.81 7.14 32.52
CA VAL A 462 -17.48 8.41 32.87
C VAL A 462 -17.75 9.21 31.59
N HIS A 463 -16.86 9.09 30.62
CA HIS A 463 -16.91 9.82 29.34
C HIS A 463 -16.80 8.88 28.14
N PRO A 464 -17.78 7.97 27.94
CA PRO A 464 -17.71 6.97 26.84
C PRO A 464 -17.64 7.61 25.46
N GLU A 465 -18.14 8.85 25.28
CA GLU A 465 -18.08 9.60 24.02
C GLU A 465 -16.67 9.94 23.55
N ARG A 466 -15.67 9.84 24.45
CA ARG A 466 -14.26 10.02 24.17
C ARG A 466 -13.52 8.72 23.83
N CYS A 467 -14.23 7.58 23.94
CA CYS A 467 -13.63 6.28 23.64
C CYS A 467 -13.81 5.92 22.15
N VAL A 468 -12.74 5.41 21.55
CA VAL A 468 -12.71 4.95 20.16
C VAL A 468 -11.78 3.72 20.04
N GLY A 469 -12.08 2.77 19.16
CA GLY A 469 -11.13 1.71 18.84
C GLY A 469 -10.11 2.18 17.80
N LEU A 470 -8.86 1.78 17.96
CA LEU A 470 -7.78 2.07 17.00
C LEU A 470 -6.90 0.83 16.84
N HIS A 471 -7.44 -0.16 16.13
CA HIS A 471 -6.86 -1.49 16.02
C HIS A 471 -5.79 -1.54 14.93
N PHE A 472 -4.53 -1.63 15.36
CA PHE A 472 -3.36 -1.81 14.48
C PHE A 472 -3.07 -3.30 14.28
N PHE A 473 -2.57 -3.64 13.10
CA PHE A 473 -2.14 -5.00 12.75
C PHE A 473 -0.63 -5.17 12.91
N ASN A 474 -0.21 -6.33 13.38
CA ASN A 474 1.20 -6.68 13.57
C ASN A 474 1.80 -7.26 12.26
N PRO A 475 2.99 -6.80 11.83
CA PRO A 475 3.85 -5.72 12.36
C PRO A 475 3.35 -4.32 11.98
N VAL A 476 3.27 -3.41 12.96
CA VAL A 476 2.71 -2.05 12.77
C VAL A 476 3.39 -1.30 11.62
N ALA A 477 4.70 -1.42 11.47
CA ALA A 477 5.44 -0.73 10.41
C ALA A 477 5.08 -1.21 8.98
N LYS A 478 4.62 -2.45 8.81
CA LYS A 478 4.33 -3.05 7.51
C LYS A 478 2.85 -3.00 7.15
N MET A 479 1.99 -3.33 8.10
CA MET A 479 0.55 -3.41 7.87
C MET A 479 -0.04 -2.03 7.64
N GLN A 480 -0.74 -1.85 6.52
CA GLN A 480 -1.23 -0.53 6.11
C GLN A 480 -2.64 -0.22 6.63
N LEU A 481 -3.42 -1.24 7.00
CA LEU A 481 -4.76 -1.09 7.55
C LEU A 481 -4.71 -0.69 9.02
N VAL A 482 -5.66 0.17 9.42
CA VAL A 482 -6.07 0.39 10.81
C VAL A 482 -7.59 0.38 10.84
N GLU A 483 -8.20 -0.51 11.62
CA GLU A 483 -9.63 -0.45 11.90
C GLU A 483 -9.87 0.64 12.95
N VAL A 484 -10.70 1.62 12.60
CA VAL A 484 -11.16 2.66 13.53
C VAL A 484 -12.56 2.29 13.96
N VAL A 485 -12.70 1.81 15.21
CA VAL A 485 -13.94 1.22 15.69
C VAL A 485 -14.82 2.27 16.31
N ARG A 486 -16.05 2.37 15.82
CA ARG A 486 -17.09 3.27 16.30
C ARG A 486 -18.15 2.50 17.09
N ALA A 487 -18.30 2.81 18.39
CA ALA A 487 -19.45 2.39 19.17
C ALA A 487 -20.57 3.45 19.07
N PRO A 488 -21.82 3.12 19.43
CA PRO A 488 -22.93 4.08 19.38
C PRO A 488 -22.71 5.36 20.20
N PHE A 489 -21.91 5.30 21.24
CA PHE A 489 -21.55 6.44 22.09
C PHE A 489 -20.32 7.23 21.59
N THR A 490 -19.50 6.68 20.69
CA THR A 490 -18.28 7.34 20.19
C THR A 490 -18.63 8.64 19.49
N SER A 491 -18.06 9.76 19.93
CA SER A 491 -18.28 11.06 19.29
C SER A 491 -17.59 11.18 17.93
N ASP A 492 -18.17 11.97 17.03
CA ASP A 492 -17.56 12.25 15.71
C ASP A 492 -16.16 12.90 15.86
N ARG A 493 -15.91 13.65 16.92
CA ARG A 493 -14.60 14.21 17.24
C ARG A 493 -13.56 13.12 17.52
N ALA A 494 -13.92 12.14 18.37
CA ALA A 494 -13.02 11.02 18.69
C ALA A 494 -12.70 10.22 17.42
N LEU A 495 -13.71 9.91 16.63
CA LEU A 495 -13.59 9.20 15.36
C LEU A 495 -12.66 9.96 14.38
N ALA A 496 -12.91 11.25 14.17
CA ALA A 496 -12.14 12.08 13.25
C ALA A 496 -10.66 12.22 13.68
N GLN A 497 -10.39 12.33 14.98
CA GLN A 497 -9.00 12.39 15.49
C GLN A 497 -8.26 11.06 15.30
N ALA A 498 -8.90 9.93 15.59
CA ALA A 498 -8.35 8.59 15.39
C ALA A 498 -8.05 8.34 13.90
N CYS A 499 -9.01 8.61 13.01
CA CYS A 499 -8.84 8.52 11.57
C CYS A 499 -7.72 9.46 11.07
N GLY A 500 -7.69 10.71 11.56
CA GLY A 500 -6.66 11.69 11.23
C GLY A 500 -5.26 11.24 11.63
N LEU A 501 -5.11 10.63 12.81
CA LEU A 501 -3.84 10.04 13.25
C LEU A 501 -3.41 8.89 12.34
N ALA A 502 -4.29 7.91 12.09
CA ALA A 502 -4.00 6.78 11.21
C ALA A 502 -3.56 7.25 9.81
N LYS A 503 -4.23 8.24 9.23
CA LYS A 503 -3.86 8.86 7.95
C LYS A 503 -2.47 9.51 8.00
N ARG A 504 -2.13 10.27 9.05
CA ARG A 504 -0.80 10.88 9.21
C ARG A 504 0.30 9.85 9.40
N LEU A 505 0.00 8.71 10.01
CA LEU A 505 0.90 7.55 10.07
C LEU A 505 1.11 6.87 8.71
N GLY A 506 0.35 7.27 7.68
CA GLY A 506 0.40 6.67 6.33
C GLY A 506 -0.41 5.39 6.22
N LYS A 507 -1.34 5.18 7.16
CA LYS A 507 -2.25 4.03 7.17
C LYS A 507 -3.56 4.34 6.45
N PHE A 508 -4.32 3.29 6.15
CA PHE A 508 -5.70 3.36 5.69
C PHE A 508 -6.64 3.24 6.88
N PRO A 509 -7.30 4.32 7.32
CA PRO A 509 -8.30 4.25 8.38
C PRO A 509 -9.61 3.71 7.83
N LEU A 510 -9.93 2.47 8.14
CA LEU A 510 -11.25 1.91 7.83
C LEU A 510 -12.14 2.03 9.05
N VAL A 511 -13.20 2.81 8.94
CA VAL A 511 -14.20 2.91 10.00
C VAL A 511 -15.07 1.65 9.98
N VAL A 512 -15.18 1.00 11.14
CA VAL A 512 -16.01 -0.17 11.36
C VAL A 512 -16.89 0.05 12.61
N ASN A 513 -18.09 -0.48 12.63
CA ASN A 513 -18.92 -0.47 13.83
C ASN A 513 -18.42 -1.50 14.84
N ASP A 514 -18.70 -1.23 16.13
CA ASP A 514 -18.28 -2.08 17.24
C ASP A 514 -18.97 -3.44 17.20
N GLY A 515 -18.19 -4.48 17.43
CA GLY A 515 -18.66 -5.86 17.46
C GLY A 515 -17.54 -6.84 17.77
N PRO A 516 -17.85 -8.09 18.14
CA PRO A 516 -16.86 -9.10 18.51
C PRO A 516 -15.85 -9.34 17.38
N GLY A 517 -14.54 -9.06 17.64
CA GLY A 517 -13.46 -9.23 16.67
C GLY A 517 -13.49 -8.25 15.49
N PHE A 518 -14.33 -7.24 15.57
CA PHE A 518 -14.54 -6.20 14.55
C PHE A 518 -14.81 -6.80 13.16
N LEU A 519 -14.12 -6.40 12.13
CA LEU A 519 -14.28 -6.96 10.79
C LEU A 519 -13.25 -8.05 10.48
N VAL A 520 -11.96 -7.70 10.57
CA VAL A 520 -10.87 -8.57 10.08
C VAL A 520 -10.74 -9.82 10.92
N ASN A 521 -10.64 -9.70 12.24
CA ASN A 521 -10.46 -10.86 13.12
C ASN A 521 -11.70 -11.76 13.15
N ARG A 522 -12.89 -11.18 13.04
CA ARG A 522 -14.14 -11.93 12.97
C ARG A 522 -14.15 -12.87 11.75
N ILE A 523 -13.78 -12.38 10.58
CA ILE A 523 -13.74 -13.18 9.35
C ILE A 523 -12.54 -14.15 9.35
N LEU A 524 -11.34 -13.66 9.73
CA LEU A 524 -10.12 -14.46 9.74
C LEU A 524 -10.21 -15.66 10.70
N SER A 525 -10.93 -15.49 11.81
CA SER A 525 -11.10 -16.56 12.80
C SER A 525 -11.79 -17.79 12.22
N ARG A 526 -12.69 -17.62 11.24
CA ARG A 526 -13.32 -18.74 10.53
C ARG A 526 -12.29 -19.59 9.80
N TYR A 527 -11.33 -18.94 9.15
CA TYR A 527 -10.24 -19.59 8.41
C TYR A 527 -9.28 -20.33 9.34
N LEU A 528 -8.86 -19.68 10.44
CA LEU A 528 -7.91 -20.25 11.37
C LEU A 528 -8.52 -21.37 12.22
N ALA A 529 -9.78 -21.23 12.65
CA ALA A 529 -10.49 -22.27 13.37
C ALA A 529 -10.66 -23.53 12.53
N GLU A 530 -11.05 -23.38 11.25
CA GLU A 530 -11.23 -24.51 10.35
C GLU A 530 -9.90 -25.21 10.02
N ALA A 531 -8.80 -24.45 9.89
CA ALA A 531 -7.47 -25.03 9.72
C ALA A 531 -7.06 -25.88 10.94
N MET A 532 -7.38 -25.43 12.16
CA MET A 532 -7.15 -26.21 13.40
C MET A 532 -8.01 -27.46 13.45
N ILE A 533 -9.25 -27.39 12.98
CA ILE A 533 -10.15 -28.55 12.89
C ILE A 533 -9.58 -29.58 11.92
N LEU A 534 -9.13 -29.18 10.74
CA LEU A 534 -8.48 -30.04 9.75
C LEU A 534 -7.24 -30.74 10.31
N VAL A 535 -6.42 -30.02 11.08
CA VAL A 535 -5.26 -30.62 11.82
C VAL A 535 -5.76 -31.69 12.80
N GLY A 536 -6.81 -31.40 13.58
CA GLY A 536 -7.39 -32.32 14.54
C GLY A 536 -8.07 -33.54 13.90
N GLU A 537 -8.45 -33.46 12.64
CA GLU A 537 -8.93 -34.54 11.78
C GLU A 537 -7.79 -35.41 11.21
N GLY A 538 -6.53 -35.05 11.48
CA GLY A 538 -5.35 -35.78 11.02
C GLY A 538 -4.86 -35.36 9.62
N ILE A 539 -5.35 -34.27 9.05
CA ILE A 539 -4.85 -33.77 7.77
C ILE A 539 -3.45 -33.20 7.97
N ALA A 540 -2.53 -33.55 7.07
CA ALA A 540 -1.13 -33.14 7.18
C ALA A 540 -1.00 -31.62 7.13
N ILE A 541 -0.22 -31.02 8.07
CA ILE A 541 0.08 -29.59 8.18
C ILE A 541 0.45 -28.98 6.82
N ARG A 542 1.42 -29.60 6.13
CA ARG A 542 1.89 -29.16 4.81
C ARG A 542 0.76 -29.08 3.79
N ARG A 543 -0.13 -30.08 3.75
CA ARG A 543 -1.21 -30.14 2.77
C ARG A 543 -2.22 -29.01 2.97
N ILE A 544 -2.57 -28.69 4.22
CA ILE A 544 -3.46 -27.57 4.55
C ILE A 544 -2.86 -26.25 4.08
N ASP A 545 -1.59 -26.01 4.43
CA ASP A 545 -0.91 -24.77 4.05
C ASP A 545 -0.68 -24.67 2.54
N ASP A 546 -0.33 -25.76 1.86
CA ASP A 546 -0.11 -25.78 0.42
C ASP A 546 -1.39 -25.48 -0.37
N VAL A 547 -2.56 -25.97 0.07
CA VAL A 547 -3.86 -25.63 -0.54
C VAL A 547 -4.12 -24.11 -0.47
N ALA A 548 -3.89 -23.50 0.70
CA ALA A 548 -4.07 -22.07 0.87
C ALA A 548 -3.04 -21.25 0.07
N LYS A 549 -1.78 -21.67 0.03
CA LYS A 549 -0.73 -21.02 -0.76
C LYS A 549 -0.99 -21.09 -2.26
N ASN A 550 -1.52 -22.20 -2.75
CA ASN A 550 -1.91 -22.36 -4.15
C ASN A 550 -3.08 -21.45 -4.53
N PHE A 551 -3.93 -21.08 -3.58
CA PHE A 551 -4.95 -20.04 -3.79
C PHE A 551 -4.35 -18.63 -3.86
N GLY A 552 -3.19 -18.40 -3.24
CA GLY A 552 -2.45 -17.14 -3.25
C GLY A 552 -2.47 -16.36 -1.94
N MET A 553 -2.93 -16.97 -0.84
CA MET A 553 -2.88 -16.33 0.49
C MET A 553 -1.45 -15.92 0.85
N ALA A 554 -1.24 -14.66 1.24
CA ALA A 554 0.09 -14.11 1.52
C ALA A 554 0.03 -12.93 2.49
N VAL A 555 0.68 -13.02 3.63
CA VAL A 555 0.67 -11.97 4.66
C VAL A 555 1.70 -10.86 4.41
N ASP A 556 2.77 -11.10 3.66
CA ASP A 556 3.83 -10.10 3.42
C ASP A 556 4.30 -10.14 1.96
N SER A 557 4.25 -8.98 1.30
CA SER A 557 4.94 -8.64 0.04
C SER A 557 5.22 -9.79 -0.94
N GLY A 558 4.28 -10.72 -1.08
CA GLY A 558 4.31 -11.74 -2.13
C GLY A 558 4.83 -13.13 -1.73
N HIS A 559 5.13 -13.39 -0.46
CA HIS A 559 5.39 -14.75 -0.03
C HIS A 559 4.09 -15.42 0.43
N PRO A 560 3.60 -16.44 -0.29
CA PRO A 560 2.42 -17.19 0.12
C PRO A 560 2.62 -17.79 1.51
N MET A 561 1.58 -17.66 2.34
CA MET A 561 1.56 -18.16 3.71
C MET A 561 0.26 -18.91 3.96
N GLY A 562 0.38 -20.11 4.48
CA GLY A 562 -0.79 -20.91 4.87
C GLY A 562 -1.32 -20.53 6.24
N PRO A 563 -2.49 -21.06 6.64
CA PRO A 563 -3.13 -20.74 7.92
C PRO A 563 -2.30 -21.18 9.13
N LEU A 564 -1.57 -22.27 9.04
CA LEU A 564 -0.77 -22.80 10.15
C LEU A 564 0.56 -22.04 10.31
N GLU A 565 1.16 -21.58 9.19
CA GLU A 565 2.27 -20.62 9.23
C GLU A 565 1.81 -19.27 9.82
N LEU A 566 0.59 -18.83 9.50
CA LEU A 566 0.02 -17.60 10.07
C LEU A 566 -0.23 -17.76 11.59
N LEU A 567 -0.71 -18.90 12.03
CA LEU A 567 -0.86 -19.21 13.48
C LEU A 567 0.48 -19.16 14.21
N ASP A 568 1.56 -19.67 13.62
CA ASP A 568 2.91 -19.55 14.18
C ASP A 568 3.36 -18.08 14.30
N LEU A 569 3.04 -17.25 13.30
CA LEU A 569 3.39 -15.83 13.29
C LEU A 569 2.61 -15.02 14.35
N ILE A 570 1.31 -15.30 14.50
CA ILE A 570 0.43 -14.67 15.50
C ILE A 570 0.79 -15.16 16.91
N GLY A 571 1.13 -16.42 17.03
CA GLY A 571 1.35 -17.16 18.27
C GLY A 571 0.08 -17.83 18.79
N LEU A 572 0.15 -19.12 19.08
CA LEU A 572 -0.99 -19.97 19.47
C LEU A 572 -1.72 -19.47 20.73
N ARG A 573 -1.02 -18.83 21.68
CA ARG A 573 -1.66 -18.26 22.88
C ARG A 573 -2.59 -17.11 22.50
N VAL A 574 -2.16 -16.23 21.60
CA VAL A 574 -2.96 -15.12 21.10
C VAL A 574 -4.13 -15.63 20.28
N ALA A 575 -3.88 -16.57 19.37
CA ALA A 575 -4.93 -17.20 18.57
C ALA A 575 -6.01 -17.86 19.43
N ARG A 576 -5.63 -18.62 20.47
CA ARG A 576 -6.56 -19.22 21.44
C ARG A 576 -7.40 -18.16 22.14
N HIS A 577 -6.77 -17.07 22.60
CA HIS A 577 -7.48 -15.98 23.26
C HIS A 577 -8.54 -15.35 22.35
N VAL A 578 -8.17 -15.03 21.10
CA VAL A 578 -9.09 -14.47 20.11
C VAL A 578 -10.23 -15.44 19.78
N LEU A 579 -9.94 -16.72 19.53
CA LEU A 579 -11.00 -17.72 19.27
C LEU A 579 -11.96 -17.85 20.44
N ASN A 580 -11.47 -17.84 21.67
CA ASN A 580 -12.31 -17.92 22.86
C ASN A 580 -13.16 -16.67 23.07
N SER A 581 -12.64 -15.46 22.78
CA SER A 581 -13.41 -14.23 22.87
C SER A 581 -14.53 -14.17 21.80
N LEU A 582 -14.32 -14.85 20.65
CA LEU A 582 -15.31 -14.96 19.59
C LEU A 582 -16.31 -16.12 19.78
N ALA A 583 -16.20 -16.90 20.85
CA ALA A 583 -17.18 -17.97 21.17
C ALA A 583 -18.61 -17.44 21.33
N VAL A 584 -18.77 -16.15 21.62
CA VAL A 584 -20.07 -15.45 21.63
C VAL A 584 -20.81 -15.53 20.27
N LEU A 585 -20.09 -15.76 19.18
CA LEU A 585 -20.64 -15.97 17.84
C LEU A 585 -21.28 -17.35 17.66
N GLY A 586 -21.25 -18.20 18.70
CA GLY A 586 -21.90 -19.51 18.74
C GLY A 586 -21.19 -20.58 17.92
N ALA A 587 -21.94 -21.56 17.41
CA ALA A 587 -21.42 -22.75 16.73
C ALA A 587 -20.53 -22.45 15.50
N ARG A 588 -20.54 -21.22 15.02
CA ARG A 588 -19.69 -20.78 13.89
C ARG A 588 -18.21 -20.79 14.22
N ILE A 589 -17.86 -20.48 15.45
CA ILE A 589 -16.47 -20.52 15.96
C ILE A 589 -16.30 -21.72 16.87
N GLU A 590 -16.01 -22.87 16.28
CA GLU A 590 -15.67 -24.08 17.03
C GLU A 590 -14.18 -24.06 17.36
N SER A 591 -13.82 -23.98 18.66
CA SER A 591 -12.44 -24.11 19.10
C SER A 591 -12.14 -25.56 19.45
N ARG A 592 -11.06 -26.12 18.92
CA ARG A 592 -10.51 -27.42 19.35
C ARG A 592 -9.62 -27.22 20.59
N ASP A 593 -10.23 -26.83 21.71
CA ASP A 593 -9.50 -26.47 22.93
C ASP A 593 -8.54 -27.60 23.39
N ALA A 594 -8.94 -28.86 23.31
CA ALA A 594 -8.08 -29.99 23.67
C ALA A 594 -6.82 -30.11 22.78
N LEU A 595 -6.96 -29.83 21.46
CA LEU A 595 -5.80 -29.77 20.56
C LEU A 595 -4.91 -28.56 20.88
N LEU A 596 -5.51 -27.39 21.12
CA LEU A 596 -4.77 -26.19 21.51
C LEU A 596 -4.05 -26.37 22.83
N GLN A 597 -4.64 -27.04 23.81
CA GLN A 597 -3.98 -27.42 25.07
C GLN A 597 -2.77 -28.34 24.83
N ALA A 598 -2.89 -29.32 23.94
CA ALA A 598 -1.78 -30.22 23.60
C ALA A 598 -0.60 -29.48 22.95
N LEU A 599 -0.88 -28.38 22.24
CA LEU A 599 0.12 -27.53 21.59
C LEU A 599 0.63 -26.37 22.48
N LEU A 600 0.01 -26.16 23.63
CA LEU A 600 0.33 -25.13 24.62
C LEU A 600 0.68 -25.76 25.97
N PRO A 601 1.73 -26.56 26.08
CA PRO A 601 2.07 -27.23 27.32
C PRO A 601 2.41 -26.20 28.42
N GLU A 602 1.99 -26.46 29.64
CA GLU A 602 2.23 -25.62 30.81
C GLU A 602 3.73 -25.50 31.11
N GLY A 603 4.17 -24.31 31.50
CA GLY A 603 5.55 -24.04 31.90
C GLY A 603 6.60 -24.05 30.79
N THR A 604 6.18 -24.25 29.52
CA THR A 604 7.09 -24.30 28.36
C THR A 604 6.65 -23.34 27.27
N ALA A 605 7.53 -23.13 26.26
CA ALA A 605 7.18 -22.36 25.07
C ALA A 605 6.08 -23.09 24.26
N PRO A 606 5.15 -22.35 23.62
CA PRO A 606 4.19 -22.93 22.69
C PRO A 606 4.89 -23.71 21.58
N LEU A 607 4.30 -24.83 21.16
CA LEU A 607 4.77 -25.55 19.98
C LEU A 607 4.40 -24.75 18.72
N THR A 608 5.29 -24.74 17.73
CA THR A 608 5.03 -24.16 16.42
C THR A 608 4.75 -25.26 15.41
N PHE A 609 3.94 -24.99 14.38
CA PHE A 609 3.70 -25.94 13.27
C PHE A 609 4.92 -26.13 12.40
N TRP A 610 5.70 -25.04 12.23
CA TRP A 610 6.87 -25.03 11.37
C TRP A 610 8.13 -24.66 12.16
N ALA A 611 9.22 -25.37 11.85
CA ALA A 611 10.57 -25.09 12.36
C ALA A 611 11.56 -25.13 11.20
N SER A 612 12.24 -24.00 10.93
CA SER A 612 13.23 -23.88 9.82
C SER A 612 12.72 -24.38 8.46
N GLY A 613 11.44 -24.07 8.13
CA GLY A 613 10.80 -24.45 6.86
C GLY A 613 10.39 -25.93 6.75
N LYS A 614 10.44 -26.67 7.85
CA LYS A 614 9.96 -28.06 7.95
C LYS A 614 8.88 -28.15 9.02
N VAL A 615 8.00 -29.12 8.89
CA VAL A 615 7.02 -29.43 9.94
C VAL A 615 7.77 -29.75 11.23
N ASN A 616 7.37 -29.12 12.33
CA ASN A 616 7.97 -29.33 13.65
C ASN A 616 7.66 -30.77 14.15
N PRO A 617 8.67 -31.59 14.38
CA PRO A 617 8.46 -32.99 14.81
C PRO A 617 7.68 -33.12 16.13
N GLN A 618 7.93 -32.25 17.12
CA GLN A 618 7.24 -32.25 18.39
C GLN A 618 5.75 -31.94 18.22
N THR A 619 5.42 -31.00 17.36
CA THR A 619 4.03 -30.66 17.01
C THR A 619 3.36 -31.82 16.29
N ALA A 620 4.03 -32.44 15.33
CA ALA A 620 3.51 -33.59 14.61
C ALA A 620 3.22 -34.77 15.56
N GLU A 621 4.09 -35.02 16.54
CA GLU A 621 3.87 -36.03 17.55
C GLU A 621 2.69 -35.70 18.48
N ALA A 622 2.58 -34.45 18.95
CA ALA A 622 1.45 -33.98 19.77
C ALA A 622 0.11 -34.14 19.04
N ILE A 623 0.05 -33.77 17.75
CA ILE A 623 -1.12 -33.95 16.91
C ILE A 623 -1.44 -35.45 16.73
N ALA A 624 -0.46 -36.28 16.41
CA ALA A 624 -0.66 -37.71 16.24
C ALA A 624 -1.19 -38.36 17.52
N ARG A 625 -0.74 -37.91 18.71
CA ARG A 625 -1.26 -38.34 19.99
C ARG A 625 -2.72 -37.96 20.18
N TYR A 626 -3.05 -36.69 19.88
CA TYR A 626 -4.42 -36.17 19.93
C TYR A 626 -5.36 -36.96 18.99
N CYS A 627 -4.96 -37.18 17.74
CA CYS A 627 -5.78 -37.90 16.74
C CYS A 627 -6.03 -39.37 17.12
N ARG A 628 -5.15 -39.99 17.92
CA ARG A 628 -5.40 -41.36 18.49
C ARG A 628 -6.50 -41.35 19.54
N THR A 629 -6.66 -40.26 20.28
CA THR A 629 -7.70 -40.14 21.32
C THR A 629 -9.06 -39.69 20.74
N VAL A 630 -9.03 -38.99 19.62
CA VAL A 630 -10.22 -38.46 18.92
C VAL A 630 -10.11 -38.86 17.44
N PRO A 631 -10.31 -40.12 17.08
CA PRO A 631 -10.18 -40.55 15.69
C PRO A 631 -11.27 -39.94 14.81
N SER A 632 -10.88 -39.43 13.63
CA SER A 632 -11.84 -38.99 12.63
C SER A 632 -12.51 -40.21 11.99
N ALA A 633 -13.84 -40.21 11.91
CA ALA A 633 -14.61 -41.24 11.27
C ALA A 633 -14.71 -41.07 9.74
N ALA A 634 -14.37 -39.89 9.22
CA ALA A 634 -14.48 -39.56 7.80
C ALA A 634 -13.17 -39.82 7.04
N PRO A 635 -13.24 -40.23 5.76
CA PRO A 635 -12.05 -40.35 4.93
C PRO A 635 -11.41 -38.95 4.74
N PRO A 636 -10.08 -38.87 4.50
CA PRO A 636 -9.41 -37.59 4.28
C PRO A 636 -10.05 -36.82 3.12
N PRO A 637 -10.41 -35.54 3.29
CA PRO A 637 -11.02 -34.73 2.27
C PRO A 637 -10.05 -34.48 1.10
N SER A 638 -10.60 -34.24 -0.12
CA SER A 638 -9.80 -33.78 -1.25
C SER A 638 -9.29 -32.36 -1.04
N ASP A 639 -8.29 -31.93 -1.82
CA ASP A 639 -7.77 -30.56 -1.73
C ASP A 639 -8.83 -29.50 -2.07
N ASP A 640 -9.78 -29.82 -2.97
CA ASP A 640 -10.92 -28.97 -3.26
C ASP A 640 -11.88 -28.83 -2.06
N VAL A 641 -12.13 -29.91 -1.33
CA VAL A 641 -12.91 -29.84 -0.08
C VAL A 641 -12.18 -29.04 1.00
N ILE A 642 -10.87 -29.22 1.15
CA ILE A 642 -10.05 -28.42 2.08
C ILE A 642 -10.16 -26.94 1.71
N HIS A 643 -10.01 -26.59 0.44
CA HIS A 643 -10.13 -25.23 -0.07
C HIS A 643 -11.51 -24.62 0.26
N ARG A 644 -12.60 -25.33 -0.02
CA ARG A 644 -13.95 -24.87 0.28
C ARG A 644 -14.19 -24.71 1.78
N ARG A 645 -13.72 -25.64 2.60
CA ARG A 645 -13.81 -25.59 4.06
C ARG A 645 -13.07 -24.39 4.64
N LEU A 646 -11.95 -23.99 4.06
CA LEU A 646 -11.19 -22.81 4.49
C LEU A 646 -11.83 -21.49 4.07
N LEU A 647 -12.37 -21.38 2.86
CA LEU A 647 -12.76 -20.09 2.30
C LEU A 647 -14.25 -19.79 2.38
N LEU A 648 -15.15 -20.77 2.18
CA LEU A 648 -16.59 -20.51 2.21
C LEU A 648 -17.09 -20.00 3.57
N PRO A 649 -16.60 -20.47 4.72
CA PRO A 649 -16.95 -19.87 6.00
C PRO A 649 -16.51 -18.42 6.15
N MET A 650 -15.40 -18.01 5.50
CA MET A 650 -15.01 -16.61 5.47
C MET A 650 -16.02 -15.77 4.67
N VAL A 651 -16.49 -16.28 3.52
CA VAL A 651 -17.51 -15.60 2.70
C VAL A 651 -18.80 -15.44 3.49
N ASP A 652 -19.29 -16.51 4.14
CA ASP A 652 -20.46 -16.48 4.98
C ASP A 652 -20.35 -15.43 6.11
N GLU A 653 -19.22 -15.41 6.82
CA GLU A 653 -19.01 -14.45 7.91
C GLU A 653 -18.84 -13.01 7.38
N ALA A 654 -18.26 -12.82 6.20
CA ALA A 654 -18.16 -11.53 5.55
C ALA A 654 -19.56 -10.96 5.20
N VAL A 655 -20.45 -11.80 4.68
CA VAL A 655 -21.85 -11.41 4.41
C VAL A 655 -22.60 -11.11 5.70
N ARG A 656 -22.35 -11.86 6.78
CA ARG A 656 -22.89 -11.54 8.11
C ARG A 656 -22.39 -10.18 8.63
N CYS A 657 -21.11 -9.84 8.42
CA CYS A 657 -20.58 -8.53 8.80
C CYS A 657 -21.28 -7.38 8.08
N LEU A 658 -21.67 -7.55 6.82
CA LEU A 658 -22.48 -6.57 6.09
C LEU A 658 -23.91 -6.51 6.66
N HIS A 659 -24.53 -7.65 6.90
CA HIS A 659 -25.88 -7.74 7.46
C HIS A 659 -25.96 -7.16 8.90
N ASP A 660 -24.92 -7.38 9.69
CA ASP A 660 -24.81 -6.86 11.06
C ASP A 660 -24.31 -5.40 11.09
N HIS A 661 -24.16 -4.77 9.93
CA HIS A 661 -23.69 -3.39 9.77
C HIS A 661 -22.32 -3.11 10.42
N ILE A 662 -21.44 -4.12 10.48
CA ILE A 662 -20.05 -3.87 10.90
C ILE A 662 -19.37 -2.94 9.88
N VAL A 663 -19.67 -3.13 8.60
CA VAL A 663 -19.37 -2.20 7.49
C VAL A 663 -20.57 -2.16 6.54
N GLU A 664 -20.65 -1.10 5.71
CA GLU A 664 -21.82 -0.86 4.87
C GLU A 664 -21.67 -1.41 3.45
N GLU A 665 -20.42 -1.49 2.92
CA GLU A 665 -20.17 -1.81 1.52
C GLU A 665 -19.20 -3.00 1.39
N ALA A 666 -19.47 -3.91 0.44
CA ALA A 666 -18.66 -5.12 0.21
C ALA A 666 -17.18 -4.84 -0.07
N TRP A 667 -16.86 -3.73 -0.78
CA TRP A 667 -15.47 -3.35 -1.04
C TRP A 667 -14.67 -3.05 0.25
N GLN A 668 -15.36 -2.65 1.33
CA GLN A 668 -14.71 -2.42 2.64
C GLN A 668 -14.21 -3.74 3.23
N VAL A 669 -14.98 -4.81 3.08
CA VAL A 669 -14.59 -6.18 3.47
C VAL A 669 -13.37 -6.61 2.64
N ASP A 670 -13.46 -6.49 1.33
CA ASP A 670 -12.38 -6.87 0.41
C ASP A 670 -11.09 -6.12 0.71
N PHE A 671 -11.19 -4.81 0.90
CA PHE A 671 -10.07 -3.95 1.26
C PHE A 671 -9.45 -4.34 2.60
N ALA A 672 -10.29 -4.56 3.62
CA ALA A 672 -9.85 -4.93 4.96
C ALA A 672 -9.08 -6.26 4.96
N LEU A 673 -9.59 -7.27 4.28
CA LEU A 673 -8.94 -8.58 4.22
C LEU A 673 -7.64 -8.55 3.41
N ILE A 674 -7.58 -7.80 2.31
CA ILE A 674 -6.34 -7.66 1.55
C ILE A 674 -5.24 -7.01 2.41
N TYR A 675 -5.53 -5.89 3.06
CA TYR A 675 -4.54 -5.14 3.83
C TYR A 675 -4.36 -5.60 5.28
N GLY A 676 -5.32 -6.35 5.83
CA GLY A 676 -5.30 -6.86 7.21
C GLY A 676 -4.86 -8.32 7.33
N THR A 677 -5.10 -9.17 6.31
CA THR A 677 -4.78 -10.60 6.37
C THR A 677 -3.88 -11.08 5.23
N GLY A 678 -3.68 -10.26 4.19
CA GLY A 678 -2.98 -10.66 2.99
C GLY A 678 -3.81 -11.54 2.06
N PHE A 679 -5.13 -11.38 2.04
CA PHE A 679 -5.97 -12.00 1.02
C PHE A 679 -5.50 -11.57 -0.37
N PRO A 680 -5.53 -12.46 -1.39
CA PRO A 680 -4.94 -12.18 -2.69
C PRO A 680 -5.56 -10.96 -3.41
N ALA A 681 -4.80 -9.86 -3.50
CA ALA A 681 -5.25 -8.62 -4.12
C ALA A 681 -5.56 -8.78 -5.62
N PHE A 682 -4.87 -9.70 -6.30
CA PHE A 682 -5.13 -10.00 -7.72
C PHE A 682 -6.50 -10.64 -7.97
N ARG A 683 -7.18 -11.12 -6.91
CA ARG A 683 -8.56 -11.66 -6.95
C ARG A 683 -9.61 -10.61 -6.61
N GLY A 684 -9.22 -9.36 -6.34
CA GLY A 684 -10.14 -8.27 -5.99
C GLY A 684 -10.58 -8.24 -4.52
N GLY A 685 -10.38 -9.33 -3.78
CA GLY A 685 -10.83 -9.53 -2.42
C GLY A 685 -11.71 -10.77 -2.26
N LEU A 686 -12.18 -11.03 -1.06
CA LEU A 686 -12.94 -12.24 -0.72
C LEU A 686 -14.32 -12.26 -1.38
N LEU A 687 -15.06 -11.15 -1.25
CA LEU A 687 -16.41 -11.04 -1.81
C LEU A 687 -16.37 -10.83 -3.32
N ALA A 688 -15.41 -10.05 -3.83
CA ALA A 688 -15.19 -9.90 -5.27
C ALA A 688 -14.87 -11.24 -5.92
N TRP A 689 -13.92 -12.01 -5.35
CA TRP A 689 -13.59 -13.36 -5.81
C TRP A 689 -14.81 -14.30 -5.79
N ALA A 690 -15.58 -14.27 -4.69
CA ALA A 690 -16.73 -15.14 -4.54
C ALA A 690 -17.78 -14.85 -5.62
N ARG A 691 -18.10 -13.58 -5.89
CA ARG A 691 -19.06 -13.16 -6.93
C ARG A 691 -18.61 -13.50 -8.35
N GLU A 692 -17.31 -13.40 -8.63
CA GLU A 692 -16.78 -13.68 -9.97
C GLU A 692 -16.68 -15.18 -10.28
N THR A 693 -16.48 -16.01 -9.25
CA THR A 693 -16.20 -17.45 -9.44
C THR A 693 -17.35 -18.37 -9.06
N LEU A 694 -18.26 -17.91 -8.21
CA LEU A 694 -19.37 -18.68 -7.67
C LEU A 694 -20.65 -17.81 -7.71
N SER A 695 -21.82 -18.44 -7.92
CA SER A 695 -23.09 -17.72 -7.68
C SER A 695 -23.50 -17.83 -6.22
N PRO A 696 -24.32 -16.90 -5.67
CA PRO A 696 -24.86 -16.98 -4.31
C PRO A 696 -25.53 -18.32 -4.01
N GLU A 697 -26.30 -18.86 -4.95
CA GLU A 697 -26.98 -20.16 -4.80
C GLU A 697 -25.99 -21.33 -4.74
N ARG A 698 -24.88 -21.20 -5.48
CA ARG A 698 -23.83 -22.22 -5.43
C ARG A 698 -23.11 -22.19 -4.10
N ILE A 699 -22.78 -21.00 -3.57
CA ILE A 699 -22.16 -20.84 -2.25
C ILE A 699 -23.07 -21.43 -1.17
N THR A 700 -24.36 -21.11 -1.19
CA THR A 700 -25.35 -21.63 -0.24
C THR A 700 -25.42 -23.16 -0.28
N ARG A 701 -25.58 -23.77 -1.46
CA ARG A 701 -25.59 -25.22 -1.60
C ARG A 701 -24.31 -25.91 -1.14
N GLU A 702 -23.15 -25.32 -1.44
CA GLU A 702 -21.87 -25.87 -1.00
C GLU A 702 -21.71 -25.77 0.52
N LEU A 703 -22.15 -24.68 1.15
CA LEU A 703 -22.19 -24.54 2.61
C LEU A 703 -23.17 -25.52 3.26
N GLU A 704 -24.38 -25.71 2.72
CA GLU A 704 -25.34 -26.69 3.19
C GLU A 704 -24.77 -28.12 3.11
N SER A 705 -24.09 -28.46 2.01
CA SER A 705 -23.39 -29.74 1.86
C SER A 705 -22.30 -29.93 2.91
N LEU A 706 -21.51 -28.88 3.18
CA LEU A 706 -20.49 -28.91 4.23
C LEU A 706 -21.13 -28.99 5.63
N ALA A 707 -22.26 -28.31 5.86
CA ALA A 707 -23.01 -28.37 7.11
C ALA A 707 -23.52 -29.79 7.40
N ALA A 708 -24.08 -30.43 6.40
CA ALA A 708 -24.56 -31.81 6.51
C ALA A 708 -23.43 -32.80 6.83
N GLN A 709 -22.23 -32.59 6.32
CA GLN A 709 -21.10 -33.51 6.47
C GLN A 709 -20.21 -33.18 7.70
N TYR A 710 -20.00 -31.88 7.98
CA TYR A 710 -19.00 -31.43 8.97
C TYR A 710 -19.60 -30.62 10.11
N GLY A 711 -20.92 -30.39 10.14
CA GLY A 711 -21.63 -29.79 11.26
C GLY A 711 -22.02 -28.30 11.07
N LYS A 712 -22.76 -27.83 12.07
CA LYS A 712 -23.47 -26.53 12.05
C LYS A 712 -22.62 -25.28 11.81
N ARG A 713 -21.31 -25.37 11.97
CA ARG A 713 -20.41 -24.24 11.72
C ARG A 713 -20.40 -23.77 10.25
N PHE A 714 -20.93 -24.60 9.34
CA PHE A 714 -21.09 -24.28 7.93
C PHE A 714 -22.51 -23.85 7.57
N GLU A 715 -23.44 -23.73 8.51
CA GLU A 715 -24.82 -23.28 8.20
C GLU A 715 -24.80 -21.88 7.55
N PRO A 716 -25.31 -21.75 6.32
CA PRO A 716 -25.28 -20.47 5.60
C PRO A 716 -26.16 -19.42 6.26
N CYS A 717 -25.76 -18.14 6.17
CA CYS A 717 -26.61 -17.04 6.62
C CYS A 717 -27.69 -16.72 5.59
N SER A 718 -28.80 -16.16 6.06
CA SER A 718 -29.91 -15.71 5.18
C SER A 718 -29.50 -14.60 4.22
N GLY A 719 -28.47 -13.82 4.57
CA GLY A 719 -27.96 -12.73 3.73
C GLY A 719 -27.29 -13.17 2.44
N LEU A 720 -26.87 -14.44 2.33
CA LEU A 720 -26.25 -15.00 1.10
C LEU A 720 -27.20 -15.01 -0.10
N SER A 721 -28.52 -15.08 0.16
CA SER A 721 -29.54 -15.03 -0.90
C SER A 721 -29.79 -13.63 -1.47
N ASN A 722 -29.24 -12.59 -0.85
CA ASN A 722 -29.38 -11.20 -1.29
C ASN A 722 -28.33 -10.88 -2.35
N GLU A 723 -28.73 -10.44 -3.54
CA GLU A 723 -27.81 -10.10 -4.64
C GLU A 723 -26.91 -8.88 -4.36
N GLY A 724 -27.06 -8.21 -3.22
CA GLY A 724 -26.45 -6.91 -2.91
C GLY A 724 -25.11 -6.92 -2.14
N TRP A 725 -24.60 -8.12 -1.78
CA TRP A 725 -23.31 -8.20 -1.05
C TRP A 725 -22.11 -8.30 -1.95
#